data_6969fa58406116ece0547258c16095cc
#
_entry.id   6969fa58406116ece0547258c16095cc
#
_cell.length_a   1.000
_cell.length_b   1.000
_cell.length_c   1.000
_cell.angle_alpha   90.00
_cell.angle_beta   90.00
_cell.angle_gamma   90.00
#
_symmetry.space_group_name_H-M   'P 1'
#
loop_
_entity.id
_entity.type
_entity.pdbx_description
1 polymer ?
#
loop_
_entity_poly.entity_id
_entity_poly.type
_entity_poly.pdbx_seq_one_letter_code
_entity_poly.pdbx_strand_id
1 'polypeptide(L)'
;MTFFTIIRKKLYFASTLTNIIKDIMKKLLSIIFVLFMGSVMFAQTSITGTVKEAKTGEPIPGANIKVLGKSIGTTTDFDGNFSFKVAQNPPFTLEISLIGYASTKVEITKSDQRISVVLDEAATALDEVVVSASRTPERILESPVTIERMDVREIKNTSSPTFYDGLENLKGVDVNTNSLTFKSINTRGFATFANTRFMQLVDGMDNSSPALNFNLGNLLGMSELDVSTVELLPGASSALYGANAFNGILFMTSKSPFESAGVSVYGKTGITSQKAAGDNQFVDAGIRMAYKFSDKFAAKASFSYMKGTEWYATDYEDYENPGLTRANPNYDGLNIYGDEVSINMDATFRTPAGTLGTVSRTGYNEVDLMDGYNAESAKADFALHYRPFANDLEIVLNSKIGNGNTIYQGANRYNINNFFMQQHKLEIKGNNFFVRGYITDEDAGDSYDSRFAAININRSAKSDSNWFTDYFLAMSGALLNPAFGGVFGPIAPAPGNHTAARAFADGNFLNNASLNPFQLGALNAGIAPALGLPSWNRTDAARYVPGSEGFKAAFDKVTSDANLATGSKFQDASKIYHTDANYNFGDAIDFADIQVGGSWRQYSLNSSGTIFTDYDGPIKYEEYGAYMQMQKKFVDDRLKFTGSLRYDKAQNFDGNVSPRVSLSYSLGEGKTRNLRASFQTGFRNPTTQDQYIGLDAGRAILVGSAPDNLDRYSTNPLTVSPTGRMFNGGASTVELVGRAAYENSFSLSSVMAGAPAKSNFGLVKPEKVTAYEVGYRAGFGRLSLDMSAYYNQYEDFIGNKTVLVPYYGKADFSDFNPSTMPAPPAAIALSQGDYKPFQVYTNSPADISSYGATVGVDTKVMGNYSFGVNYTYAKFEFDQDSDPDYEAGFNTPEHKIKVSFGNTDVIENLGFNVNVRWSDEYFWESTFVNAMVDARTVVDAQVNYTVHKWKSLFKIGGANIGGKEYYSAPGVGKIGSQYFVSWTINP
;
A
#
# COMPACT_ATOMS: atom_id res chain seq x y z
N MET A 1 -12.87 53.35 8.98
CA MET A 1 -13.01 53.20 10.45
C MET A 1 -13.33 51.76 10.89
N THR A 2 -13.84 50.91 10.03
CA THR A 2 -14.26 49.53 10.34
C THR A 2 -13.09 48.51 10.40
N PHE A 3 -12.01 48.76 9.69
CA PHE A 3 -10.86 47.84 9.62
C PHE A 3 -10.01 47.81 10.91
N PHE A 4 -9.89 48.97 11.58
CA PHE A 4 -9.15 49.09 12.85
C PHE A 4 -9.87 48.46 14.04
N THR A 5 -11.20 48.35 13.98
CA THR A 5 -12.01 47.74 15.07
C THR A 5 -11.91 46.23 15.06
N ILE A 6 -11.74 45.60 13.90
CA ILE A 6 -11.60 44.12 13.78
C ILE A 6 -10.19 43.69 14.24
N ILE A 7 -9.15 44.43 13.93
CA ILE A 7 -7.78 44.17 14.37
C ILE A 7 -7.68 44.32 15.91
N ARG A 8 -8.32 45.35 16.48
CA ARG A 8 -8.33 45.54 17.94
C ARG A 8 -9.07 44.46 18.68
N LYS A 9 -10.16 43.91 18.13
CA LYS A 9 -10.86 42.74 18.73
C LYS A 9 -10.05 41.44 18.62
N LYS A 10 -9.33 41.19 17.52
CA LYS A 10 -8.44 40.02 17.39
C LYS A 10 -7.24 40.10 18.32
N LEU A 11 -6.64 41.27 18.51
CA LEU A 11 -5.53 41.44 19.46
C LEU A 11 -5.99 41.32 20.93
N TYR A 12 -7.21 41.76 21.25
CA TYR A 12 -7.77 41.59 22.61
C TYR A 12 -8.09 40.13 22.91
N PHE A 13 -8.60 39.38 21.91
CA PHE A 13 -8.87 37.94 22.06
C PHE A 13 -7.57 37.13 22.21
N ALA A 14 -6.52 37.47 21.43
CA ALA A 14 -5.21 36.84 21.54
C ALA A 14 -4.54 37.09 22.90
N SER A 15 -4.65 38.34 23.44
CA SER A 15 -4.09 38.67 24.75
C SER A 15 -4.84 37.99 25.91
N THR A 16 -6.15 37.84 25.79
CA THR A 16 -6.98 37.12 26.77
C THR A 16 -6.69 35.63 26.75
N LEU A 17 -6.55 35.04 25.57
CA LEU A 17 -6.20 33.62 25.41
C LEU A 17 -4.79 33.33 25.97
N THR A 18 -3.83 34.23 25.71
CA THR A 18 -2.46 34.12 26.25
C THR A 18 -2.42 34.21 27.78
N ASN A 19 -3.27 35.03 28.39
CA ASN A 19 -3.37 35.16 29.84
C ASN A 19 -4.07 33.94 30.49
N ILE A 20 -5.10 33.38 29.83
CA ILE A 20 -5.76 32.14 30.27
C ILE A 20 -4.77 30.97 30.17
N ILE A 21 -4.01 30.87 29.11
CA ILE A 21 -3.00 29.80 28.96
C ILE A 21 -1.89 29.96 30.00
N LYS A 22 -1.42 31.16 30.28
CA LYS A 22 -0.44 31.43 31.36
C LYS A 22 -0.97 31.07 32.76
N ASP A 23 -2.24 31.32 33.00
CA ASP A 23 -2.84 30.99 34.30
C ASP A 23 -3.08 29.47 34.43
N ILE A 24 -3.49 28.80 33.37
CA ILE A 24 -3.59 27.34 33.32
C ILE A 24 -2.20 26.73 33.49
N MET A 25 -1.18 27.22 32.78
CA MET A 25 0.20 26.75 32.92
C MET A 25 0.74 26.96 34.32
N LYS A 26 0.47 28.11 35.00
CA LYS A 26 0.89 28.31 36.39
C LYS A 26 0.18 27.37 37.37
N LYS A 27 -1.09 27.10 37.17
CA LYS A 27 -1.85 26.11 37.99
C LYS A 27 -1.37 24.69 37.72
N LEU A 28 -1.10 24.34 36.45
CA LEU A 28 -0.51 23.04 36.07
C LEU A 28 0.90 22.87 36.70
N LEU A 29 1.75 23.88 36.58
CA LEU A 29 3.09 23.90 37.22
C LEU A 29 3.02 23.77 38.71
N SER A 30 2.05 24.44 39.36
CA SER A 30 1.85 24.33 40.83
C SER A 30 1.37 22.94 41.23
N ILE A 31 0.48 22.31 40.46
CA ILE A 31 0.02 20.94 40.68
C ILE A 31 1.17 19.95 40.43
N ILE A 32 1.98 20.15 39.39
CA ILE A 32 3.18 19.34 39.13
C ILE A 32 4.20 19.49 40.24
N PHE A 33 4.39 20.69 40.80
CA PHE A 33 5.30 20.95 41.94
C PHE A 33 4.83 20.28 43.23
N VAL A 34 3.53 20.27 43.52
CA VAL A 34 2.96 19.59 44.69
C VAL A 34 3.04 18.06 44.56
N LEU A 35 2.88 17.53 43.35
CA LEU A 35 3.07 16.10 43.06
C LEU A 35 4.54 15.64 43.17
N PHE A 36 5.50 16.56 43.01
CA PHE A 36 6.94 16.27 43.15
C PHE A 36 7.43 16.17 44.58
N MET A 37 6.69 16.71 45.58
CA MET A 37 7.10 16.70 46.98
C MET A 37 6.75 15.40 47.73
N GLY A 38 6.11 14.42 47.08
CA GLY A 38 5.68 13.17 47.74
C GLY A 38 6.66 11.99 47.60
N SER A 39 7.96 12.20 47.43
CA SER A 39 8.94 11.10 47.27
C SER A 39 9.17 10.38 48.62
N VAL A 40 8.45 9.29 48.81
CA VAL A 40 8.72 8.33 49.92
C VAL A 40 9.99 7.55 49.55
N MET A 41 11.01 7.58 50.38
CA MET A 41 12.22 6.77 50.27
C MET A 41 11.89 5.29 50.47
N PHE A 42 11.79 4.52 49.39
CA PHE A 42 11.78 3.06 49.49
C PHE A 42 13.23 2.55 49.49
N ALA A 43 13.53 1.51 50.27
CA ALA A 43 14.79 0.77 50.15
C ALA A 43 14.90 0.18 48.75
N GLN A 44 15.93 0.57 48.01
CA GLN A 44 16.18 0.09 46.67
C GLN A 44 17.24 -1.02 46.67
N THR A 45 16.95 -2.17 46.07
CA THR A 45 17.93 -3.20 45.77
C THR A 45 18.67 -2.87 44.50
N SER A 46 19.97 -2.74 44.56
CA SER A 46 20.86 -2.54 43.38
C SER A 46 21.36 -3.89 42.90
N ILE A 47 21.27 -4.12 41.63
CA ILE A 47 21.69 -5.38 40.98
C ILE A 47 22.61 -5.01 39.85
N THR A 48 23.77 -5.66 39.81
CA THR A 48 24.76 -5.53 38.72
C THR A 48 25.13 -6.90 38.20
N GLY A 49 25.54 -6.98 36.97
CA GLY A 49 25.97 -8.27 36.42
C GLY A 49 26.44 -8.21 34.98
N THR A 50 26.78 -9.39 34.47
CA THR A 50 27.17 -9.60 33.08
C THR A 50 26.40 -10.77 32.49
N VAL A 51 26.02 -10.66 31.22
CA VAL A 51 25.43 -11.76 30.46
C VAL A 51 26.39 -12.15 29.34
N LYS A 52 26.65 -13.43 29.22
CA LYS A 52 27.59 -14.00 28.24
C LYS A 52 26.94 -15.16 27.53
N GLU A 53 27.38 -15.44 26.31
CA GLU A 53 27.03 -16.64 25.57
C GLU A 53 27.75 -17.86 26.16
N ALA A 54 27.00 -18.98 26.33
CA ALA A 54 27.49 -20.18 26.94
C ALA A 54 28.66 -20.82 26.16
N LYS A 55 28.65 -20.71 24.86
CA LYS A 55 29.55 -21.45 23.98
C LYS A 55 30.84 -20.69 23.69
N THR A 56 30.76 -19.41 23.45
CA THR A 56 31.87 -18.53 23.09
C THR A 56 32.43 -17.78 24.28
N GLY A 57 31.63 -17.57 25.34
CA GLY A 57 31.98 -16.71 26.48
C GLY A 57 31.94 -15.23 26.14
N GLU A 58 31.49 -14.87 24.94
CA GLU A 58 31.36 -13.49 24.51
C GLU A 58 30.22 -12.74 25.23
N PRO A 59 30.36 -11.43 25.41
CA PRO A 59 29.32 -10.62 25.99
C PRO A 59 28.08 -10.58 25.09
N ILE A 60 26.90 -10.68 25.68
CA ILE A 60 25.62 -10.59 24.98
C ILE A 60 25.02 -9.19 25.18
N PRO A 61 25.07 -8.29 24.18
CA PRO A 61 24.43 -6.99 24.25
C PRO A 61 22.92 -7.11 24.03
N GLY A 62 22.16 -6.21 24.70
CA GLY A 62 20.70 -6.14 24.54
C GLY A 62 19.92 -7.27 25.22
N ALA A 63 20.56 -8.13 26.02
CA ALA A 63 19.85 -9.12 26.81
C ALA A 63 18.92 -8.41 27.83
N ASN A 64 17.66 -8.81 27.85
CA ASN A 64 16.66 -8.25 28.73
C ASN A 64 16.72 -8.91 30.11
N ILE A 65 16.86 -8.11 31.16
CA ILE A 65 16.86 -8.54 32.55
C ILE A 65 15.60 -7.98 33.20
N LYS A 66 14.67 -8.85 33.55
CA LYS A 66 13.34 -8.46 34.05
C LYS A 66 13.08 -9.11 35.40
N VAL A 67 12.43 -8.40 36.31
CA VAL A 67 11.89 -9.01 37.53
C VAL A 67 10.69 -9.86 37.14
N LEU A 68 10.73 -11.16 37.49
CA LEU A 68 9.67 -12.10 37.14
C LEU A 68 8.31 -11.62 37.65
N GLY A 69 7.32 -11.53 36.76
CA GLY A 69 5.98 -11.04 37.07
C GLY A 69 5.85 -9.53 37.17
N LYS A 70 6.87 -8.74 36.78
CA LYS A 70 6.82 -7.27 36.78
C LYS A 70 7.41 -6.71 35.48
N SER A 71 7.01 -5.51 35.10
CA SER A 71 7.58 -4.79 33.95
C SER A 71 8.86 -3.98 34.32
N ILE A 72 9.48 -4.30 35.45
CA ILE A 72 10.69 -3.62 35.91
C ILE A 72 11.89 -4.43 35.41
N GLY A 73 12.77 -3.80 34.66
CA GLY A 73 13.96 -4.44 34.12
C GLY A 73 14.96 -3.45 33.52
N THR A 74 15.98 -4.02 32.91
CA THR A 74 17.03 -3.30 32.17
C THR A 74 17.55 -4.20 31.04
N THR A 75 18.41 -3.68 30.18
CA THR A 75 19.12 -4.48 29.18
C THR A 75 20.63 -4.41 29.43
N THR A 76 21.34 -5.41 28.90
CA THR A 76 22.79 -5.37 28.86
C THR A 76 23.29 -4.32 27.88
N ASP A 77 24.39 -3.66 28.21
CA ASP A 77 25.15 -2.82 27.31
C ASP A 77 25.93 -3.67 26.27
N PHE A 78 26.70 -3.01 25.40
CA PHE A 78 27.45 -3.68 24.34
C PHE A 78 28.49 -4.68 24.89
N ASP A 79 28.99 -4.45 26.08
CA ASP A 79 29.95 -5.33 26.78
C ASP A 79 29.24 -6.40 27.63
N GLY A 80 27.93 -6.57 27.46
CA GLY A 80 27.10 -7.54 28.18
C GLY A 80 26.86 -7.18 29.65
N ASN A 81 27.25 -5.99 30.13
CA ASN A 81 27.04 -5.59 31.51
C ASN A 81 25.65 -4.96 31.70
N PHE A 82 25.10 -5.11 32.88
CA PHE A 82 23.89 -4.45 33.28
C PHE A 82 23.96 -3.95 34.72
N SER A 83 23.21 -2.90 35.01
CA SER A 83 23.00 -2.37 36.33
C SER A 83 21.61 -1.73 36.43
N PHE A 84 20.82 -2.08 37.42
CA PHE A 84 19.55 -1.43 37.69
C PHE A 84 19.16 -1.52 39.15
N LYS A 85 18.23 -0.67 39.52
CA LYS A 85 17.71 -0.58 40.91
C LYS A 85 16.25 -0.99 40.91
N VAL A 86 15.88 -1.82 41.86
CA VAL A 86 14.51 -2.32 42.03
C VAL A 86 13.99 -1.88 43.39
N ALA A 87 12.80 -1.30 43.43
CA ALA A 87 12.09 -0.94 44.64
C ALA A 87 11.40 -2.17 45.27
N GLN A 88 12.17 -3.23 45.50
CA GLN A 88 11.71 -4.49 46.08
C GLN A 88 12.86 -5.11 46.88
N ASN A 89 12.52 -5.60 48.09
CA ASN A 89 13.46 -6.34 48.93
C ASN A 89 13.62 -7.80 48.43
N PRO A 90 14.82 -8.34 48.46
CA PRO A 90 15.03 -9.77 48.24
C PRO A 90 14.27 -10.64 49.24
N PRO A 91 13.87 -11.88 48.95
CA PRO A 91 14.20 -12.58 47.72
C PRO A 91 13.22 -12.29 46.55
N PHE A 92 13.73 -12.27 45.31
CA PHE A 92 12.91 -12.25 44.08
C PHE A 92 13.71 -12.85 42.92
N THR A 93 13.01 -13.23 41.86
CA THR A 93 13.62 -13.88 40.69
C THR A 93 13.77 -12.87 39.54
N LEU A 94 14.93 -12.85 38.90
CA LEU A 94 15.13 -12.24 37.61
C LEU A 94 14.96 -13.27 36.50
N GLU A 95 14.32 -12.89 35.45
CA GLU A 95 14.31 -13.58 34.17
C GLU A 95 15.25 -12.83 33.21
N ILE A 96 16.26 -13.52 32.72
CA ILE A 96 17.21 -13.00 31.73
C ILE A 96 16.90 -13.69 30.41
N SER A 97 16.59 -12.90 29.42
CA SER A 97 16.21 -13.39 28.11
C SER A 97 16.80 -12.53 27.00
N LEU A 98 17.15 -13.17 25.92
CA LEU A 98 17.43 -12.51 24.64
C LEU A 98 16.84 -13.38 23.55
N ILE A 99 16.29 -12.76 22.52
CA ILE A 99 15.77 -13.44 21.36
C ILE A 99 16.87 -14.30 20.73
N GLY A 100 16.57 -15.59 20.55
CA GLY A 100 17.51 -16.59 20.08
C GLY A 100 18.35 -17.25 21.14
N TYR A 101 18.11 -16.93 22.40
CA TYR A 101 18.73 -17.61 23.55
C TYR A 101 17.66 -18.19 24.47
N ALA A 102 17.96 -19.32 25.13
CA ALA A 102 17.08 -19.88 26.14
C ALA A 102 17.03 -18.92 27.35
N SER A 103 15.84 -18.56 27.81
CA SER A 103 15.69 -17.71 28.99
C SER A 103 16.21 -18.42 30.24
N THR A 104 16.90 -17.67 31.10
CA THR A 104 17.46 -18.20 32.34
C THR A 104 16.86 -17.40 33.53
N LYS A 105 16.54 -18.10 34.63
CA LYS A 105 16.02 -17.51 35.85
C LYS A 105 17.09 -17.51 36.93
N VAL A 106 17.27 -16.34 37.57
CA VAL A 106 18.26 -16.17 38.63
C VAL A 106 17.59 -15.58 39.88
N GLU A 107 17.77 -16.22 41.02
CA GLU A 107 17.23 -15.71 42.29
C GLU A 107 18.14 -14.65 42.89
N ILE A 108 17.57 -13.52 43.25
CA ILE A 108 18.23 -12.44 43.96
C ILE A 108 17.89 -12.58 45.44
N THR A 109 18.87 -12.85 46.27
CA THR A 109 18.73 -13.11 47.72
C THR A 109 19.30 -12.00 48.57
N LYS A 110 20.06 -11.07 48.01
CA LYS A 110 20.70 -9.96 48.75
C LYS A 110 20.62 -8.66 47.98
N SER A 111 20.55 -7.54 48.67
CA SER A 111 20.78 -6.21 48.09
C SER A 111 22.25 -6.10 47.61
N ASP A 112 22.47 -5.33 46.55
CA ASP A 112 23.80 -5.15 45.91
C ASP A 112 24.45 -6.45 45.38
N GLN A 113 23.60 -7.42 44.96
CA GLN A 113 24.07 -8.69 44.39
C GLN A 113 24.64 -8.46 42.97
N ARG A 114 25.86 -8.99 42.76
CA ARG A 114 26.42 -9.09 41.41
C ARG A 114 26.25 -10.51 40.88
N ILE A 115 25.75 -10.65 39.65
CA ILE A 115 25.49 -11.93 39.00
C ILE A 115 26.24 -12.05 37.67
N SER A 116 26.66 -13.24 37.33
CA SER A 116 27.15 -13.58 36.00
C SER A 116 26.23 -14.63 35.43
N VAL A 117 25.62 -14.32 34.30
CA VAL A 117 24.64 -15.19 33.64
C VAL A 117 25.19 -15.65 32.31
N VAL A 118 24.98 -16.90 32.03
CA VAL A 118 25.33 -17.51 30.76
C VAL A 118 24.02 -17.92 30.08
N LEU A 119 23.84 -17.49 28.86
CA LEU A 119 22.69 -17.89 28.05
C LEU A 119 23.11 -18.89 26.98
N ASP A 120 22.39 -19.98 26.88
CA ASP A 120 22.53 -20.94 25.78
C ASP A 120 21.69 -20.43 24.58
N GLU A 121 22.18 -20.66 23.36
CA GLU A 121 21.37 -20.42 22.17
C GLU A 121 20.07 -21.22 22.25
N ALA A 122 18.94 -20.59 21.89
CA ALA A 122 17.67 -21.29 21.82
C ALA A 122 17.74 -22.43 20.80
N ALA A 123 17.18 -23.55 21.15
CA ALA A 123 17.24 -24.73 20.30
C ALA A 123 16.50 -24.54 18.97
N THR A 124 15.42 -23.73 18.96
CA THR A 124 14.62 -23.45 17.76
C THR A 124 13.95 -22.08 17.86
N ALA A 125 13.63 -21.45 16.72
CA ALA A 125 12.82 -20.21 16.62
C ALA A 125 11.38 -20.39 17.17
N LEU A 126 10.91 -21.63 17.33
CA LEU A 126 9.56 -21.93 17.84
C LEU A 126 9.36 -21.61 19.33
N ASP A 127 10.44 -21.40 20.09
CA ASP A 127 10.36 -21.04 21.51
C ASP A 127 10.22 -19.53 21.74
N GLU A 128 10.29 -18.73 20.69
CA GLU A 128 10.14 -17.29 20.76
C GLU A 128 8.70 -16.87 21.13
N VAL A 129 8.59 -15.73 21.80
CA VAL A 129 7.32 -15.18 22.26
C VAL A 129 6.78 -14.17 21.26
N VAL A 130 5.49 -14.30 20.97
CA VAL A 130 4.71 -13.40 20.11
C VAL A 130 3.48 -12.89 20.84
N VAL A 131 2.94 -11.75 20.41
CA VAL A 131 1.76 -11.13 21.02
C VAL A 131 0.61 -11.01 20.02
N SER A 132 0.91 -10.95 18.74
CA SER A 132 -0.04 -10.63 17.68
C SER A 132 -1.20 -11.64 17.52
N ALA A 133 -0.97 -12.92 17.80
CA ALA A 133 -1.99 -13.96 17.62
C ALA A 133 -3.20 -13.85 18.55
N SER A 134 -2.97 -13.37 19.78
CA SER A 134 -3.99 -13.40 20.82
C SER A 134 -4.01 -12.14 21.70
N ARG A 135 -3.20 -11.14 21.37
CA ARG A 135 -2.95 -9.94 22.21
C ARG A 135 -2.43 -10.27 23.62
N THR A 136 -1.96 -11.49 23.81
CA THR A 136 -1.28 -11.97 25.04
C THR A 136 0.03 -12.64 24.66
N PRO A 137 1.10 -12.48 25.47
CA PRO A 137 2.38 -13.13 25.18
C PRO A 137 2.23 -14.66 25.17
N GLU A 138 2.64 -15.29 24.07
CA GLU A 138 2.63 -16.75 23.92
C GLU A 138 3.81 -17.22 23.08
N ARG A 139 4.27 -18.47 23.26
CA ARG A 139 5.31 -19.03 22.40
C ARG A 139 4.76 -19.32 21.01
N ILE A 140 5.54 -19.09 19.96
CA ILE A 140 5.18 -19.43 18.58
C ILE A 140 4.72 -20.89 18.48
N LEU A 141 5.42 -21.79 19.16
CA LEU A 141 5.06 -23.22 19.20
C LEU A 141 3.62 -23.47 19.68
N GLU A 142 3.14 -22.69 20.67
CA GLU A 142 1.81 -22.85 21.28
C GLU A 142 0.73 -21.99 20.60
N SER A 143 1.14 -21.10 19.67
CA SER A 143 0.19 -20.23 19.00
C SER A 143 -0.83 -21.03 18.18
N PRO A 144 -2.12 -20.73 18.35
CA PRO A 144 -3.18 -21.45 17.66
C PRO A 144 -3.32 -21.12 16.17
N VAL A 145 -2.56 -20.16 15.68
CA VAL A 145 -2.55 -19.73 14.27
C VAL A 145 -1.12 -19.68 13.72
N THR A 146 -1.02 -19.62 12.41
CA THR A 146 0.27 -19.37 11.75
C THR A 146 0.77 -17.98 12.08
N ILE A 147 2.05 -17.86 12.47
CA ILE A 147 2.76 -16.60 12.69
C ILE A 147 4.14 -16.77 12.07
N GLU A 148 4.52 -15.78 11.30
CA GLU A 148 5.90 -15.56 10.88
C GLU A 148 6.48 -14.39 11.68
N ARG A 149 7.78 -14.41 11.94
CA ARG A 149 8.44 -13.39 12.73
C ARG A 149 9.80 -13.08 12.14
N MET A 150 10.21 -11.83 12.27
CA MET A 150 11.59 -11.40 12.00
C MET A 150 12.10 -10.61 13.21
N ASP A 151 13.16 -11.09 13.80
CA ASP A 151 13.80 -10.48 14.98
C ASP A 151 14.94 -9.51 14.59
N VAL A 152 15.52 -8.84 15.59
CA VAL A 152 16.64 -7.90 15.38
C VAL A 152 17.85 -8.57 14.72
N ARG A 153 18.12 -9.87 14.98
CA ARG A 153 19.24 -10.59 14.37
C ARG A 153 18.96 -10.91 12.91
N GLU A 154 17.76 -11.32 12.59
CA GLU A 154 17.32 -11.58 11.22
C GLU A 154 17.33 -10.27 10.40
N ILE A 155 16.88 -9.16 11.00
CA ILE A 155 16.99 -7.82 10.41
C ILE A 155 18.44 -7.46 10.11
N LYS A 156 19.34 -7.66 11.05
CA LYS A 156 20.77 -7.40 10.88
C LYS A 156 21.41 -8.31 9.83
N ASN A 157 20.98 -9.55 9.73
CA ASN A 157 21.57 -10.58 8.85
C ASN A 157 20.84 -10.70 7.51
N THR A 158 19.81 -9.88 7.24
CA THR A 158 19.14 -9.94 5.94
C THR A 158 20.10 -9.68 4.79
N SER A 159 19.97 -10.48 3.72
CA SER A 159 20.73 -10.29 2.48
C SER A 159 20.10 -9.22 1.58
N SER A 160 18.87 -8.82 1.87
CA SER A 160 18.16 -7.81 1.09
C SER A 160 18.65 -6.39 1.45
N PRO A 161 18.48 -5.41 0.56
CA PRO A 161 18.93 -4.03 0.79
C PRO A 161 18.32 -3.38 2.03
N THR A 162 17.04 -3.70 2.33
CA THR A 162 16.35 -3.25 3.55
C THR A 162 15.73 -4.43 4.28
N PHE A 163 15.42 -4.26 5.56
CA PHE A 163 14.71 -5.31 6.31
C PHE A 163 13.29 -5.55 5.73
N TYR A 164 12.66 -4.52 5.18
CA TYR A 164 11.34 -4.63 4.60
C TYR A 164 11.33 -5.49 3.33
N ASP A 165 12.37 -5.38 2.51
CA ASP A 165 12.61 -6.30 1.38
C ASP A 165 12.83 -7.74 1.86
N GLY A 166 13.51 -7.87 3.00
CA GLY A 166 13.76 -9.17 3.64
C GLY A 166 12.49 -9.92 4.04
N LEU A 167 11.34 -9.26 4.20
CA LEU A 167 10.06 -9.90 4.51
C LEU A 167 9.62 -10.88 3.42
N GLU A 168 10.05 -10.67 2.18
CA GLU A 168 9.77 -11.62 1.10
C GLU A 168 10.40 -13.01 1.33
N ASN A 169 11.41 -13.12 2.19
CA ASN A 169 12.02 -14.41 2.55
C ASN A 169 11.18 -15.22 3.54
N LEU A 170 10.20 -14.60 4.23
CA LEU A 170 9.32 -15.29 5.15
C LEU A 170 8.39 -16.28 4.41
N LYS A 171 8.00 -17.35 5.12
CA LYS A 171 7.13 -18.41 4.58
C LYS A 171 5.74 -17.85 4.24
N GLY A 172 5.23 -18.16 3.06
CA GLY A 172 3.88 -17.76 2.62
C GLY A 172 3.71 -16.28 2.30
N VAL A 173 4.78 -15.51 2.30
CA VAL A 173 4.75 -14.06 1.98
C VAL A 173 5.03 -13.83 0.50
N ASP A 174 4.28 -12.95 -0.11
CA ASP A 174 4.51 -12.40 -1.44
C ASP A 174 4.73 -10.90 -1.33
N VAL A 175 5.60 -10.35 -2.17
CA VAL A 175 5.83 -8.92 -2.26
C VAL A 175 5.67 -8.49 -3.71
N ASN A 176 4.72 -7.59 -3.94
CA ASN A 176 4.57 -6.92 -5.21
C ASN A 176 5.30 -5.58 -5.14
N THR A 177 6.31 -5.42 -6.01
CA THR A 177 7.16 -4.23 -6.08
C THR A 177 6.68 -3.33 -7.22
N ASN A 178 6.03 -2.22 -6.87
CA ASN A 178 5.62 -1.19 -7.83
C ASN A 178 6.79 -0.28 -8.22
N SER A 179 7.67 -0.03 -7.25
CA SER A 179 8.80 0.86 -7.37
C SER A 179 9.88 0.49 -6.35
N LEU A 180 10.98 1.21 -6.32
CA LEU A 180 12.08 0.96 -5.37
C LEU A 180 11.63 1.08 -3.91
N THR A 181 10.75 2.04 -3.62
CA THR A 181 10.29 2.37 -2.26
C THR A 181 8.88 1.86 -1.95
N PHE A 182 8.04 1.67 -2.96
CA PHE A 182 6.68 1.22 -2.77
C PHE A 182 6.51 -0.27 -3.08
N LYS A 183 6.25 -1.02 -2.03
CA LYS A 183 6.06 -2.48 -2.07
C LYS A 183 4.82 -2.88 -1.30
N SER A 184 4.00 -3.74 -1.90
CA SER A 184 2.81 -4.29 -1.28
C SER A 184 3.08 -5.72 -0.81
N ILE A 185 2.86 -5.98 0.48
CA ILE A 185 2.95 -7.32 1.06
C ILE A 185 1.60 -8.01 0.90
N ASN A 186 1.64 -9.30 0.62
CA ASN A 186 0.47 -10.14 0.49
C ASN A 186 0.69 -11.53 1.09
N THR A 187 -0.39 -12.18 1.52
CA THR A 187 -0.42 -13.58 1.91
C THR A 187 -1.70 -14.24 1.41
N ARG A 188 -1.62 -15.54 1.06
CA ARG A 188 -2.78 -16.38 0.70
C ARG A 188 -3.57 -15.94 -0.54
N GLY A 189 -2.94 -15.21 -1.48
CA GLY A 189 -3.56 -14.85 -2.75
C GLY A 189 -4.15 -13.44 -2.80
N PHE A 190 -4.71 -13.08 -3.95
CA PHE A 190 -5.33 -11.78 -4.25
C PHE A 190 -4.37 -10.60 -4.09
N ALA A 191 -3.16 -10.77 -4.62
CA ALA A 191 -2.19 -9.69 -4.66
C ALA A 191 -2.66 -8.57 -5.62
N THR A 192 -2.38 -7.34 -5.26
CA THR A 192 -2.69 -6.15 -6.06
C THR A 192 -1.53 -5.18 -6.04
N PHE A 193 -1.51 -4.21 -6.94
CA PHE A 193 -0.50 -3.14 -6.90
C PHE A 193 -0.49 -2.43 -5.54
N ALA A 194 -1.66 -2.22 -4.95
CA ALA A 194 -1.86 -1.63 -3.64
C ALA A 194 -2.85 -2.48 -2.85
N ASN A 195 -2.35 -3.19 -1.83
CA ASN A 195 -3.14 -4.20 -1.14
C ASN A 195 -4.04 -3.61 -0.05
N THR A 196 -5.32 -3.47 -0.34
CA THR A 196 -6.37 -3.01 0.59
C THR A 196 -6.90 -4.13 1.51
N ARG A 197 -6.48 -5.39 1.28
CA ARG A 197 -6.85 -6.57 2.07
C ARG A 197 -5.81 -6.93 3.13
N PHE A 198 -4.74 -6.16 3.23
CA PHE A 198 -3.61 -6.40 4.12
C PHE A 198 -3.37 -5.19 5.02
N MET A 199 -3.30 -5.42 6.34
CA MET A 199 -3.11 -4.35 7.33
C MET A 199 -1.65 -4.28 7.78
N GLN A 200 -1.12 -3.07 7.97
CA GLN A 200 0.21 -2.84 8.53
C GLN A 200 0.10 -1.93 9.76
N LEU A 201 0.46 -2.48 10.92
CA LEU A 201 0.42 -1.77 12.19
C LEU A 201 1.83 -1.44 12.68
N VAL A 202 2.12 -0.17 12.89
CA VAL A 202 3.39 0.34 13.41
C VAL A 202 3.17 0.90 14.83
N ASP A 203 3.71 0.25 15.85
CA ASP A 203 3.43 0.56 17.27
C ASP A 203 1.91 0.66 17.56
N GLY A 204 1.12 -0.18 16.88
CA GLY A 204 -0.32 -0.26 17.00
C GLY A 204 -1.11 0.78 16.20
N MET A 205 -0.46 1.69 15.50
CA MET A 205 -1.11 2.62 14.56
C MET A 205 -1.21 1.99 13.18
N ASP A 206 -2.34 2.15 12.52
CA ASP A 206 -2.55 1.76 11.13
C ASP A 206 -1.72 2.68 10.22
N ASN A 207 -0.85 2.09 9.39
CA ASN A 207 0.08 2.80 8.51
C ASN A 207 -0.47 2.98 7.09
N SER A 208 -1.77 2.79 6.90
CA SER A 208 -2.42 3.02 5.61
C SER A 208 -2.65 4.50 5.35
N SER A 209 -2.62 4.88 4.09
CA SER A 209 -3.06 6.19 3.61
C SER A 209 -4.53 6.41 3.98
N PRO A 210 -4.89 7.53 4.61
CA PRO A 210 -6.27 7.89 4.90
C PRO A 210 -7.19 7.90 3.69
N ALA A 211 -6.74 8.43 2.56
CA ALA A 211 -7.53 8.49 1.34
C ALA A 211 -7.67 7.12 0.67
N LEU A 212 -6.60 6.34 0.61
CA LEU A 212 -6.51 5.21 -0.31
C LEU A 212 -6.70 3.84 0.38
N ASN A 213 -6.64 3.79 1.72
CA ASN A 213 -6.80 2.60 2.56
C ASN A 213 -5.81 1.45 2.27
N PHE A 214 -4.64 1.76 1.74
CA PHE A 214 -3.55 0.79 1.59
C PHE A 214 -2.23 1.36 2.10
N ASN A 215 -1.28 0.46 2.37
CA ASN A 215 0.03 0.83 2.89
C ASN A 215 0.97 1.21 1.74
N LEU A 216 1.69 2.32 1.89
CA LEU A 216 2.71 2.76 0.94
C LEU A 216 4.06 2.04 1.19
N GLY A 217 4.03 0.73 1.39
CA GLY A 217 5.18 -0.09 1.72
C GLY A 217 5.86 0.39 3.00
N ASN A 218 7.18 0.60 2.97
CA ASN A 218 7.94 1.18 4.06
C ASN A 218 8.35 2.64 3.79
N LEU A 219 7.73 3.31 2.80
CA LEU A 219 8.03 4.72 2.47
C LEU A 219 7.91 5.61 3.72
N LEU A 220 6.90 5.37 4.54
CA LEU A 220 6.58 6.10 5.77
C LEU A 220 6.65 5.21 7.02
N GLY A 221 7.19 4.01 6.88
CA GLY A 221 7.28 3.03 7.96
C GLY A 221 8.45 3.26 8.92
N MET A 222 8.84 2.21 9.62
CA MET A 222 9.85 2.28 10.68
C MET A 222 11.29 2.25 10.14
N SER A 223 12.20 2.98 10.80
CA SER A 223 13.65 2.85 10.56
C SER A 223 14.15 1.49 11.05
N GLU A 224 15.08 0.84 10.30
CA GLU A 224 15.65 -0.45 10.69
C GLU A 224 16.36 -0.42 12.05
N LEU A 225 16.88 0.73 12.48
CA LEU A 225 17.52 0.87 13.78
C LEU A 225 16.55 0.83 14.96
N ASP A 226 15.29 1.20 14.74
CA ASP A 226 14.30 1.28 15.81
C ASP A 226 13.35 0.07 15.85
N VAL A 227 13.42 -0.84 14.87
CA VAL A 227 12.63 -2.07 14.88
C VAL A 227 13.12 -3.02 15.97
N SER A 228 12.20 -3.45 16.85
CA SER A 228 12.41 -4.52 17.83
C SER A 228 12.00 -5.87 17.27
N THR A 229 10.80 -5.95 16.73
CA THR A 229 10.23 -7.17 16.15
C THR A 229 9.31 -6.83 15.00
N VAL A 230 9.25 -7.73 14.03
CA VAL A 230 8.21 -7.78 13.02
C VAL A 230 7.48 -9.10 13.18
N GLU A 231 6.16 -9.07 13.33
CA GLU A 231 5.29 -10.24 13.39
C GLU A 231 4.30 -10.18 12.25
N LEU A 232 4.09 -11.29 11.56
CA LEU A 232 3.14 -11.40 10.46
C LEU A 232 2.14 -12.50 10.76
N LEU A 233 0.85 -12.15 10.72
CA LEU A 233 -0.27 -13.08 10.78
C LEU A 233 -0.84 -13.25 9.37
N PRO A 234 -0.64 -14.38 8.71
CA PRO A 234 -1.26 -14.64 7.42
C PRO A 234 -2.76 -14.92 7.55
N GLY A 235 -3.54 -14.41 6.59
CA GLY A 235 -4.98 -14.68 6.49
C GLY A 235 -5.85 -13.88 7.44
N ALA A 236 -7.12 -14.32 7.58
CA ALA A 236 -8.14 -13.58 8.31
C ALA A 236 -7.81 -13.43 9.81
N SER A 237 -8.00 -12.24 10.36
CA SER A 237 -7.78 -11.94 11.78
C SER A 237 -8.76 -10.89 12.33
N SER A 238 -9.92 -10.72 11.67
CA SER A 238 -10.89 -9.68 12.01
C SER A 238 -11.49 -9.83 13.41
N ALA A 239 -11.54 -11.05 13.97
CA ALA A 239 -12.07 -11.31 15.31
C ALA A 239 -11.33 -10.58 16.43
N LEU A 240 -10.11 -10.08 16.20
CA LEU A 240 -9.34 -9.27 17.15
C LEU A 240 -9.05 -7.86 16.65
N TYR A 241 -8.80 -7.73 15.36
CA TYR A 241 -8.28 -6.49 14.77
C TYR A 241 -9.31 -5.70 13.96
N GLY A 242 -10.50 -6.30 13.73
CA GLY A 242 -11.63 -5.65 13.05
C GLY A 242 -11.55 -5.71 11.54
N ALA A 243 -12.27 -4.81 10.91
CA ALA A 243 -12.32 -4.70 9.46
C ALA A 243 -10.92 -4.58 8.84
N ASN A 244 -10.75 -5.10 7.61
CA ASN A 244 -9.52 -5.06 6.81
C ASN A 244 -8.38 -5.97 7.28
N ALA A 245 -8.50 -6.63 8.44
CA ALA A 245 -7.62 -7.74 8.83
C ALA A 245 -8.01 -9.03 8.08
N PHE A 246 -7.96 -8.98 6.74
CA PHE A 246 -8.59 -9.95 5.84
C PHE A 246 -7.60 -10.99 5.29
N ASN A 247 -6.53 -10.56 4.60
CA ASN A 247 -5.50 -11.44 4.04
C ASN A 247 -4.23 -11.51 4.89
N GLY A 248 -4.11 -10.68 5.91
CA GLY A 248 -2.99 -10.71 6.83
C GLY A 248 -2.75 -9.38 7.51
N ILE A 249 -1.92 -9.45 8.54
CA ILE A 249 -1.52 -8.27 9.32
C ILE A 249 -0.01 -8.33 9.56
N LEU A 250 0.69 -7.24 9.25
CA LEU A 250 2.07 -7.01 9.63
C LEU A 250 2.12 -6.10 10.86
N PHE A 251 2.77 -6.54 11.92
CA PHE A 251 3.05 -5.76 13.11
C PHE A 251 4.52 -5.39 13.14
N MET A 252 4.81 -4.13 13.24
CA MET A 252 6.15 -3.63 13.50
C MET A 252 6.17 -2.94 14.86
N THR A 253 7.02 -3.42 15.75
CA THR A 253 7.16 -2.90 17.11
C THR A 253 8.52 -2.24 17.28
N SER A 254 8.54 -1.03 17.82
CA SER A 254 9.76 -0.25 18.02
C SER A 254 10.45 -0.59 19.35
N LYS A 255 11.75 -0.33 19.40
CA LYS A 255 12.58 -0.51 20.60
C LYS A 255 12.16 0.47 21.71
N SER A 256 12.00 -0.03 22.93
CA SER A 256 11.74 0.82 24.11
C SER A 256 12.98 1.63 24.49
N PRO A 257 12.85 2.95 24.77
CA PRO A 257 13.98 3.75 25.25
C PRO A 257 14.40 3.40 26.67
N PHE A 258 13.55 2.74 27.46
CA PHE A 258 13.92 2.22 28.78
C PHE A 258 14.84 1.01 28.70
N GLU A 259 14.65 0.17 27.67
CA GLU A 259 15.34 -1.11 27.51
C GLU A 259 16.53 -0.99 26.54
N SER A 260 16.42 -0.16 25.50
CA SER A 260 17.41 0.03 24.46
C SER A 260 17.85 1.49 24.39
N ALA A 261 18.51 1.97 25.45
CA ALA A 261 19.11 3.31 25.47
C ALA A 261 20.43 3.32 24.70
N GLY A 262 20.78 4.47 24.14
CA GLY A 262 22.03 4.67 23.41
C GLY A 262 21.83 5.35 22.06
N VAL A 263 22.91 5.43 21.30
CA VAL A 263 22.92 5.99 19.95
C VAL A 263 23.36 4.91 18.96
N SER A 264 22.56 4.69 17.94
CA SER A 264 22.90 3.81 16.81
C SER A 264 22.84 4.62 15.51
N VAL A 265 23.76 4.32 14.60
CA VAL A 265 23.86 5.01 13.30
C VAL A 265 24.13 3.98 12.22
N TYR A 266 23.53 4.13 11.05
CA TYR A 266 23.97 3.39 9.87
C TYR A 266 24.11 4.32 8.67
N GLY A 267 25.02 3.93 7.78
CA GLY A 267 25.14 4.46 6.43
C GLY A 267 25.26 3.32 5.45
N LYS A 268 24.52 3.40 4.37
CA LYS A 268 24.47 2.43 3.29
C LYS A 268 24.54 3.16 1.95
N THR A 269 25.33 2.66 1.03
CA THR A 269 25.35 3.13 -0.36
C THR A 269 25.50 1.96 -1.30
N GLY A 270 25.06 2.14 -2.51
CA GLY A 270 25.10 1.07 -3.49
C GLY A 270 24.68 1.53 -4.88
N ILE A 271 24.46 0.55 -5.74
CA ILE A 271 24.08 0.73 -7.13
C ILE A 271 22.83 -0.13 -7.41
N THR A 272 21.84 0.47 -8.05
CA THR A 272 20.78 -0.24 -8.75
C THR A 272 21.16 -0.34 -10.22
N SER A 273 21.03 -1.52 -10.83
CA SER A 273 21.40 -1.78 -12.23
C SER A 273 20.19 -2.33 -12.97
N GLN A 274 19.76 -1.64 -14.03
CA GLN A 274 18.64 -1.99 -14.88
C GLN A 274 18.97 -1.64 -16.33
N LYS A 275 18.58 -2.47 -17.31
CA LYS A 275 18.90 -2.21 -18.72
C LYS A 275 18.31 -0.88 -19.22
N ALA A 276 17.11 -0.53 -18.77
CA ALA A 276 16.43 0.68 -19.20
C ALA A 276 16.99 1.94 -18.53
N ALA A 277 17.31 1.88 -17.22
CA ALA A 277 17.77 3.02 -16.44
C ALA A 277 19.31 3.11 -16.35
N GLY A 278 20.03 2.04 -16.72
CA GLY A 278 21.46 1.93 -16.50
C GLY A 278 21.81 1.70 -15.03
N ASP A 279 23.04 2.06 -14.64
CA ASP A 279 23.54 1.96 -13.26
C ASP A 279 23.31 3.28 -12.52
N ASN A 280 22.57 3.21 -11.42
CA ASN A 280 22.22 4.38 -10.61
C ASN A 280 22.65 4.19 -9.16
N GLN A 281 23.28 5.20 -8.59
CA GLN A 281 23.69 5.19 -7.20
C GLN A 281 22.48 5.42 -6.27
N PHE A 282 22.46 4.72 -5.15
CA PHE A 282 21.56 5.04 -4.04
C PHE A 282 22.33 5.22 -2.73
N VAL A 283 21.72 5.97 -1.82
CA VAL A 283 22.18 6.18 -0.46
C VAL A 283 21.04 5.96 0.52
N ASP A 284 21.35 5.39 1.68
CA ASP A 284 20.41 5.19 2.78
C ASP A 284 21.17 5.35 4.09
N ALA A 285 20.71 6.23 4.97
CA ALA A 285 21.35 6.51 6.22
C ALA A 285 20.34 6.76 7.33
N GLY A 286 20.71 6.44 8.56
CA GLY A 286 19.81 6.67 9.68
C GLY A 286 20.55 6.78 11.01
N ILE A 287 19.86 7.42 11.95
CA ILE A 287 20.30 7.55 13.33
C ILE A 287 19.12 7.27 14.27
N ARG A 288 19.40 6.57 15.34
CA ARG A 288 18.52 6.39 16.47
C ARG A 288 19.22 6.85 17.74
N MET A 289 18.53 7.67 18.51
CA MET A 289 18.98 8.14 19.82
C MET A 289 17.91 7.81 20.85
N ALA A 290 18.28 7.16 21.93
CA ALA A 290 17.37 6.88 23.03
C ALA A 290 18.09 7.13 24.35
N TYR A 291 17.40 7.79 25.27
CA TYR A 291 17.99 8.14 26.55
C TYR A 291 17.00 7.90 27.70
N LYS A 292 17.45 7.17 28.70
CA LYS A 292 16.73 6.94 29.96
C LYS A 292 17.18 7.97 30.97
N PHE A 293 16.38 9.03 31.17
CA PHE A 293 16.70 10.11 32.13
C PHE A 293 16.55 9.63 33.58
N SER A 294 15.58 8.74 33.82
CA SER A 294 15.35 8.11 35.10
C SER A 294 14.53 6.83 34.90
N ASP A 295 14.28 6.08 35.97
CA ASP A 295 13.36 4.91 35.90
C ASP A 295 11.93 5.29 35.54
N LYS A 296 11.58 6.60 35.65
CA LYS A 296 10.24 7.13 35.36
C LYS A 296 10.14 7.81 33.99
N PHE A 297 11.24 8.28 33.41
CA PHE A 297 11.18 9.07 32.18
C PHE A 297 12.30 8.69 31.21
N ALA A 298 11.90 8.42 30.00
CA ALA A 298 12.79 8.12 28.89
C ALA A 298 12.26 8.75 27.59
N ALA A 299 13.16 9.00 26.64
CA ALA A 299 12.82 9.52 25.34
C ALA A 299 13.62 8.84 24.25
N LYS A 300 13.05 8.79 23.05
CA LYS A 300 13.77 8.36 21.84
C LYS A 300 13.45 9.26 20.66
N ALA A 301 14.40 9.33 19.74
CA ALA A 301 14.25 9.94 18.44
C ALA A 301 14.97 9.09 17.41
N SER A 302 14.38 8.90 16.24
CA SER A 302 15.04 8.32 15.10
C SER A 302 14.80 9.16 13.85
N PHE A 303 15.78 9.13 12.95
CA PHE A 303 15.70 9.73 11.64
C PHE A 303 16.34 8.80 10.63
N SER A 304 15.74 8.68 9.45
CA SER A 304 16.35 7.98 8.33
C SER A 304 16.05 8.69 7.01
N TYR A 305 16.98 8.62 6.10
CA TYR A 305 16.89 9.21 4.78
C TYR A 305 17.43 8.26 3.73
N MET A 306 16.64 8.01 2.70
CA MET A 306 17.02 7.21 1.54
C MET A 306 16.77 8.00 0.27
N LYS A 307 17.67 7.89 -0.69
CA LYS A 307 17.55 8.45 -2.03
C LYS A 307 18.15 7.50 -3.06
N GLY A 308 17.45 7.34 -4.17
CA GLY A 308 17.87 6.51 -5.30
C GLY A 308 17.11 6.86 -6.56
N THR A 309 17.21 5.99 -7.55
CA THR A 309 16.47 6.10 -8.81
C THR A 309 15.49 4.92 -8.90
N GLU A 310 14.25 5.19 -9.23
CA GLU A 310 13.20 4.20 -9.43
C GLU A 310 13.47 3.29 -10.62
N TRP A 311 12.83 2.13 -10.65
CA TRP A 311 12.85 1.24 -11.79
C TRP A 311 12.07 1.84 -12.96
N TYR A 312 12.72 2.01 -14.11
CA TYR A 312 12.07 2.53 -15.33
C TYR A 312 11.12 1.51 -15.91
N ALA A 313 9.89 1.92 -16.17
CA ALA A 313 8.93 1.13 -16.90
C ALA A 313 9.01 1.48 -18.41
N THR A 314 9.33 0.49 -19.21
CA THR A 314 9.59 0.68 -20.65
C THR A 314 8.98 -0.45 -21.47
N ASP A 315 7.82 -0.95 -21.06
CA ASP A 315 7.05 -1.88 -21.84
C ASP A 315 6.17 -1.09 -22.82
N TYR A 316 6.50 -1.22 -24.11
CA TYR A 316 5.84 -0.50 -25.19
C TYR A 316 4.97 -1.43 -26.06
N GLU A 317 4.63 -2.61 -25.53
CA GLU A 317 3.65 -3.47 -26.20
C GLU A 317 2.25 -2.84 -26.12
N ASP A 318 1.44 -3.15 -27.14
CA ASP A 318 0.06 -2.66 -27.14
C ASP A 318 -0.76 -3.30 -26.01
N TYR A 319 -1.58 -2.51 -25.36
CA TYR A 319 -2.36 -2.89 -24.18
C TYR A 319 -3.30 -4.08 -24.42
N GLU A 320 -4.03 -4.09 -25.55
CA GLU A 320 -5.01 -5.14 -25.85
C GLU A 320 -4.47 -6.20 -26.80
N ASN A 321 -3.54 -5.83 -27.67
CA ASN A 321 -3.08 -6.65 -28.80
C ASN A 321 -1.55 -6.70 -28.85
N PRO A 322 -0.91 -7.54 -28.02
CA PRO A 322 0.54 -7.71 -28.06
C PRO A 322 1.03 -8.00 -29.49
N GLY A 323 2.01 -7.23 -29.94
CA GLY A 323 2.54 -7.29 -31.32
C GLY A 323 2.10 -6.13 -32.22
N LEU A 324 1.10 -5.32 -31.84
CA LEU A 324 0.88 -4.03 -32.47
C LEU A 324 2.00 -3.07 -32.06
N THR A 325 2.27 -2.11 -32.93
CA THR A 325 3.31 -1.11 -32.75
C THR A 325 2.75 0.27 -33.07
N ARG A 326 3.51 1.31 -32.78
CA ARG A 326 3.16 2.69 -33.16
C ARG A 326 2.87 2.91 -34.66
N ALA A 327 3.22 1.95 -35.52
CA ALA A 327 2.85 1.97 -36.92
C ALA A 327 1.37 1.61 -37.16
N ASN A 328 0.68 1.09 -36.15
CA ASN A 328 -0.73 0.74 -36.26
C ASN A 328 -1.60 1.96 -35.86
N PRO A 329 -2.74 2.16 -36.56
CA PRO A 329 -3.62 3.30 -36.31
C PRO A 329 -4.14 3.36 -34.86
N ASN A 330 -4.58 2.24 -34.30
CA ASN A 330 -5.21 2.10 -32.99
C ASN A 330 -4.26 1.69 -31.88
N TYR A 331 -2.96 1.91 -32.03
CA TYR A 331 -1.97 1.54 -31.02
C TYR A 331 -2.16 2.33 -29.71
N ASP A 332 -2.18 1.59 -28.57
CA ASP A 332 -2.24 2.08 -27.20
C ASP A 332 -1.18 1.32 -26.37
N GLY A 333 -0.04 1.93 -26.14
CA GLY A 333 1.13 1.27 -25.54
C GLY A 333 1.09 1.26 -24.02
N LEU A 334 1.51 0.15 -23.40
CA LEU A 334 1.39 -0.07 -21.94
C LEU A 334 2.09 0.99 -21.09
N ASN A 335 3.34 1.35 -21.40
CA ASN A 335 4.05 2.45 -20.72
C ASN A 335 4.20 3.67 -21.65
N ILE A 336 3.15 3.96 -22.38
CA ILE A 336 2.98 5.15 -23.21
C ILE A 336 1.65 5.78 -22.79
N TYR A 337 1.62 7.08 -22.67
CA TYR A 337 0.42 7.78 -22.20
C TYR A 337 0.03 8.92 -23.14
N GLY A 338 -1.27 9.14 -23.26
CA GLY A 338 -1.86 10.10 -24.20
C GLY A 338 -2.30 9.50 -25.51
N ASP A 339 -1.95 8.24 -25.80
CA ASP A 339 -2.43 7.44 -26.95
C ASP A 339 -3.74 6.71 -26.66
N GLU A 340 -4.16 6.63 -25.39
CA GLU A 340 -5.51 6.20 -25.00
C GLU A 340 -6.61 7.10 -25.59
N VAL A 341 -6.26 8.33 -25.98
CA VAL A 341 -7.20 9.23 -26.65
C VAL A 341 -7.38 8.77 -28.09
N SER A 342 -8.45 8.06 -28.34
CA SER A 342 -8.79 7.48 -29.63
C SER A 342 -10.23 7.78 -30.05
N ILE A 343 -10.50 7.76 -31.33
CA ILE A 343 -11.87 7.86 -31.88
C ILE A 343 -12.07 6.86 -33.02
N ASN A 344 -13.31 6.42 -33.20
CA ASN A 344 -13.71 5.75 -34.40
C ASN A 344 -13.87 6.80 -35.54
N MET A 345 -12.93 6.80 -36.46
CA MET A 345 -12.86 7.78 -37.56
C MET A 345 -14.04 7.64 -38.53
N ASP A 346 -14.50 6.40 -38.77
CA ASP A 346 -15.60 6.17 -39.69
C ASP A 346 -16.92 6.74 -39.15
N ALA A 347 -17.20 6.54 -37.88
CA ALA A 347 -18.35 7.13 -37.21
C ALA A 347 -18.25 8.65 -37.13
N THR A 348 -17.07 9.18 -36.77
CA THR A 348 -16.86 10.62 -36.56
C THR A 348 -16.95 11.41 -37.87
N PHE A 349 -16.33 10.92 -38.95
CA PHE A 349 -16.27 11.60 -40.26
C PHE A 349 -17.23 11.03 -41.30
N ARG A 350 -18.12 10.08 -40.88
CA ARG A 350 -19.15 9.48 -41.70
C ARG A 350 -18.61 8.82 -42.97
N THR A 351 -17.47 8.17 -42.87
CA THR A 351 -16.92 7.30 -43.91
C THR A 351 -17.58 5.91 -43.84
N PRO A 352 -17.59 5.12 -44.93
CA PRO A 352 -18.07 3.74 -44.87
C PRO A 352 -17.34 2.96 -43.78
N ALA A 353 -18.07 2.11 -43.05
CA ALA A 353 -17.51 1.31 -41.98
C ALA A 353 -16.33 0.46 -42.46
N GLY A 354 -15.26 0.43 -41.68
CA GLY A 354 -14.03 -0.30 -41.96
C GLY A 354 -13.09 0.41 -42.93
N THR A 355 -13.34 1.68 -43.26
CA THR A 355 -12.46 2.46 -44.16
C THR A 355 -11.24 2.98 -43.39
N LEU A 356 -11.41 3.52 -42.22
CA LEU A 356 -10.38 4.13 -41.37
C LEU A 356 -10.26 3.46 -40.02
N GLY A 357 -11.37 2.97 -39.48
CA GLY A 357 -11.44 2.33 -38.14
C GLY A 357 -11.16 3.27 -36.97
N THR A 358 -10.64 2.69 -35.91
CA THR A 358 -10.21 3.45 -34.72
C THR A 358 -8.79 3.97 -34.90
N VAL A 359 -8.56 5.20 -34.50
CA VAL A 359 -7.25 5.86 -34.54
C VAL A 359 -6.97 6.49 -33.18
N SER A 360 -5.75 6.25 -32.67
CA SER A 360 -5.22 6.80 -31.42
C SER A 360 -4.30 7.99 -31.68
N ARG A 361 -4.24 8.94 -30.73
CA ARG A 361 -3.26 10.04 -30.75
C ARG A 361 -1.84 9.54 -30.51
N THR A 362 -0.85 10.38 -30.78
CA THR A 362 0.55 10.12 -30.45
C THR A 362 0.79 10.34 -28.97
N GLY A 363 1.12 9.29 -28.24
CA GLY A 363 1.46 9.35 -26.83
C GLY A 363 2.91 9.73 -26.55
N TYR A 364 3.24 9.89 -25.25
CA TYR A 364 4.58 10.09 -24.70
C TYR A 364 5.01 8.83 -23.95
N ASN A 365 6.31 8.49 -24.00
CA ASN A 365 6.83 7.41 -23.15
C ASN A 365 6.75 7.80 -21.67
N GLU A 366 6.58 6.83 -20.77
CA GLU A 366 6.59 7.08 -19.33
C GLU A 366 7.85 7.83 -18.91
N VAL A 367 9.01 7.45 -19.45
CA VAL A 367 10.30 8.07 -19.09
C VAL A 367 10.36 9.59 -19.39
N ASP A 368 9.55 10.08 -20.32
CA ASP A 368 9.47 11.50 -20.66
C ASP A 368 8.55 12.27 -19.73
N LEU A 369 7.71 11.57 -18.94
CA LEU A 369 6.64 12.12 -18.10
C LEU A 369 6.94 12.03 -16.61
N MET A 370 8.05 11.41 -16.21
CA MET A 370 8.46 11.30 -14.82
C MET A 370 9.44 12.43 -14.46
N ASP A 371 9.21 13.06 -13.31
CA ASP A 371 10.13 14.08 -12.78
C ASP A 371 11.36 13.40 -12.15
N GLY A 372 12.28 12.97 -13.04
CA GLY A 372 13.60 12.46 -12.68
C GLY A 372 13.64 11.05 -12.08
N TYR A 373 12.52 10.30 -12.02
CA TYR A 373 12.47 8.96 -11.41
C TYR A 373 13.07 8.90 -9.99
N ASN A 374 12.88 9.95 -9.20
CA ASN A 374 13.46 10.04 -7.87
C ASN A 374 12.72 9.15 -6.87
N ALA A 375 13.41 8.14 -6.34
CA ALA A 375 13.00 7.43 -5.13
C ALA A 375 13.58 8.16 -3.91
N GLU A 376 12.72 8.64 -3.03
CA GLU A 376 13.17 9.38 -1.83
C GLU A 376 12.26 9.06 -0.65
N SER A 377 12.86 8.88 0.54
CA SER A 377 12.12 8.66 1.79
C SER A 377 12.88 9.30 2.94
N ALA A 378 12.26 10.28 3.59
CA ALA A 378 12.74 10.89 4.82
C ALA A 378 11.75 10.57 5.94
N LYS A 379 12.23 9.96 7.03
CA LYS A 379 11.39 9.53 8.16
C LYS A 379 11.94 10.05 9.47
N ALA A 380 11.06 10.52 10.34
CA ALA A 380 11.39 10.89 11.72
C ALA A 380 10.36 10.28 12.68
N ASP A 381 10.84 9.79 13.80
CA ASP A 381 10.03 9.25 14.89
C ASP A 381 10.52 9.83 16.21
N PHE A 382 9.60 10.34 17.03
CA PHE A 382 9.88 10.91 18.35
C PHE A 382 8.94 10.29 19.36
N ALA A 383 9.45 9.78 20.47
CA ALA A 383 8.62 9.26 21.55
C ALA A 383 9.11 9.68 22.93
N LEU A 384 8.15 10.04 23.79
CA LEU A 384 8.33 10.30 25.21
C LEU A 384 7.61 9.21 25.99
N HIS A 385 8.29 8.60 26.92
CA HIS A 385 7.81 7.51 27.76
C HIS A 385 7.85 7.94 29.23
N TYR A 386 6.72 7.88 29.90
CA TYR A 386 6.61 8.29 31.30
C TYR A 386 5.94 7.20 32.13
N ARG A 387 6.62 6.76 33.19
CA ARG A 387 6.16 5.81 34.21
C ARG A 387 5.92 6.54 35.55
N PRO A 388 4.71 7.03 35.83
CA PRO A 388 4.43 7.89 36.98
C PRO A 388 4.65 7.18 38.32
N PHE A 389 4.38 5.87 38.36
CA PHE A 389 4.42 5.07 39.58
C PHE A 389 5.46 3.93 39.45
N ALA A 390 5.71 3.24 40.53
CA ALA A 390 6.56 2.06 40.57
C ALA A 390 5.83 0.77 40.09
N ASN A 391 4.66 0.94 39.51
CA ASN A 391 3.89 -0.10 38.83
C ASN A 391 4.14 -0.06 37.33
N ASP A 392 3.44 -0.89 36.56
CA ASP A 392 3.61 -1.07 35.14
C ASP A 392 2.92 0.01 34.27
N LEU A 393 2.33 1.04 34.89
CA LEU A 393 1.68 2.12 34.15
C LEU A 393 2.72 2.92 33.35
N GLU A 394 2.52 2.99 32.04
CA GLU A 394 3.34 3.77 31.11
C GLU A 394 2.46 4.64 30.23
N ILE A 395 2.83 5.91 30.12
CA ILE A 395 2.21 6.89 29.20
C ILE A 395 3.21 7.14 28.11
N VAL A 396 2.77 6.97 26.86
CA VAL A 396 3.60 7.15 25.66
C VAL A 396 2.98 8.22 24.78
N LEU A 397 3.76 9.26 24.49
CA LEU A 397 3.49 10.22 23.41
C LEU A 397 4.42 9.87 22.27
N ASN A 398 3.88 9.63 21.09
CA ASN A 398 4.66 9.29 19.91
C ASN A 398 4.22 10.13 18.71
N SER A 399 5.18 10.61 17.95
CA SER A 399 4.98 11.34 16.69
C SER A 399 5.85 10.73 15.63
N LYS A 400 5.24 10.28 14.53
CA LYS A 400 5.90 9.78 13.32
C LYS A 400 5.63 10.74 12.18
N ILE A 401 6.65 11.04 11.42
CA ILE A 401 6.58 11.94 10.26
C ILE A 401 7.35 11.29 9.12
N GLY A 402 6.75 11.28 7.95
CA GLY A 402 7.37 10.79 6.74
C GLY A 402 7.11 11.72 5.57
N ASN A 403 8.12 11.88 4.73
CA ASN A 403 8.02 12.54 3.44
C ASN A 403 8.75 11.69 2.40
N GLY A 404 8.24 11.61 1.19
CA GLY A 404 8.92 10.82 0.18
C GLY A 404 8.36 10.95 -1.22
N ASN A 405 9.14 10.40 -2.15
CA ASN A 405 8.82 10.29 -3.57
C ASN A 405 8.83 8.82 -3.97
N THR A 406 7.87 8.43 -4.78
CA THR A 406 7.75 7.07 -5.32
C THR A 406 6.86 7.05 -6.55
N ILE A 407 6.81 5.91 -7.24
CA ILE A 407 5.88 5.69 -8.33
C ILE A 407 4.84 4.66 -7.90
N TYR A 408 3.59 4.99 -8.07
CA TYR A 408 2.46 4.13 -7.74
C TYR A 408 1.72 3.69 -9.01
N GLN A 409 1.39 2.40 -9.08
CA GLN A 409 0.51 1.83 -10.10
C GLN A 409 -0.87 1.58 -9.50
N GLY A 410 -1.88 2.20 -10.05
CA GLY A 410 -3.29 1.95 -9.79
C GLY A 410 -4.01 1.72 -11.11
N ALA A 411 -5.20 2.32 -11.29
CA ALA A 411 -5.88 2.36 -12.59
C ALA A 411 -5.06 3.12 -13.64
N ASN A 412 -4.30 4.12 -13.19
CA ASN A 412 -3.31 4.87 -13.96
C ASN A 412 -1.93 4.72 -13.31
N ARG A 413 -0.93 5.36 -13.90
CA ARG A 413 0.43 5.48 -13.37
C ARG A 413 0.61 6.84 -12.72
N TYR A 414 1.00 6.87 -11.45
CA TYR A 414 1.09 8.09 -10.66
C TYR A 414 2.53 8.36 -10.23
N ASN A 415 2.98 9.56 -10.44
CA ASN A 415 4.22 10.06 -9.85
C ASN A 415 3.88 10.72 -8.51
N ILE A 416 4.26 10.07 -7.42
CA ILE A 416 4.05 10.53 -6.06
C ILE A 416 5.25 11.36 -5.66
N ASN A 417 5.05 12.68 -5.51
CA ASN A 417 6.10 13.64 -5.23
C ASN A 417 5.81 14.44 -3.96
N ASN A 418 6.82 14.56 -3.10
CA ASN A 418 6.72 15.30 -1.84
C ASN A 418 5.53 14.84 -0.97
N PHE A 419 5.12 13.56 -1.11
CA PHE A 419 4.04 13.00 -0.31
C PHE A 419 4.42 13.08 1.16
N PHE A 420 3.55 13.65 1.97
CA PHE A 420 3.77 13.85 3.38
C PHE A 420 2.71 13.12 4.20
N MET A 421 3.13 12.40 5.24
CA MET A 421 2.23 11.79 6.20
C MET A 421 2.77 11.94 7.60
N GLN A 422 1.88 12.21 8.57
CA GLN A 422 2.21 12.27 9.97
C GLN A 422 1.21 11.51 10.82
N GLN A 423 1.71 10.94 11.91
CA GLN A 423 0.90 10.24 12.90
C GLN A 423 1.26 10.73 14.31
N HIS A 424 0.26 11.04 15.11
CA HIS A 424 0.45 11.45 16.52
C HIS A 424 -0.39 10.59 17.44
N LYS A 425 0.26 9.90 18.37
CA LYS A 425 -0.35 8.94 19.27
C LYS A 425 -0.16 9.35 20.74
N LEU A 426 -1.22 9.23 21.52
CA LEU A 426 -1.19 9.13 22.98
C LEU A 426 -1.62 7.72 23.37
N GLU A 427 -0.81 7.01 24.14
CA GLU A 427 -1.12 5.69 24.67
C GLU A 427 -0.88 5.65 26.17
N ILE A 428 -1.83 5.08 26.90
CA ILE A 428 -1.73 4.77 28.32
C ILE A 428 -1.85 3.24 28.43
N LYS A 429 -0.83 2.59 28.95
CA LYS A 429 -0.79 1.14 29.05
C LYS A 429 -0.26 0.64 30.37
N GLY A 430 -0.73 -0.52 30.79
CA GLY A 430 -0.26 -1.30 31.91
C GLY A 430 -0.07 -2.76 31.52
N ASN A 431 0.12 -3.65 32.47
CA ASN A 431 0.30 -5.08 32.19
C ASN A 431 -0.94 -5.71 31.54
N ASN A 432 -2.12 -5.29 31.96
CA ASN A 432 -3.39 -5.90 31.58
C ASN A 432 -4.33 -4.99 30.79
N PHE A 433 -3.90 -3.77 30.43
CA PHE A 433 -4.72 -2.87 29.63
C PHE A 433 -3.88 -1.93 28.78
N PHE A 434 -4.51 -1.41 27.74
CA PHE A 434 -4.10 -0.18 27.07
C PHE A 434 -5.32 0.62 26.62
N VAL A 435 -5.13 1.92 26.55
CA VAL A 435 -6.02 2.87 25.86
C VAL A 435 -5.13 3.75 25.01
N ARG A 436 -5.42 3.87 23.75
CA ARG A 436 -4.68 4.75 22.84
C ARG A 436 -5.60 5.51 21.90
N GLY A 437 -5.18 6.70 21.55
CA GLY A 437 -5.78 7.47 20.47
C GLY A 437 -4.70 8.01 19.55
N TYR A 438 -4.96 8.06 18.26
CA TYR A 438 -4.04 8.65 17.30
C TYR A 438 -4.77 9.33 16.14
N ILE A 439 -4.04 10.21 15.48
CA ILE A 439 -4.45 10.90 14.26
C ILE A 439 -3.42 10.55 13.19
N THR A 440 -3.89 10.17 12.01
CA THR A 440 -3.10 10.12 10.79
C THR A 440 -3.56 11.24 9.87
N ASP A 441 -2.62 12.01 9.35
CA ASP A 441 -2.83 13.16 8.46
C ASP A 441 -1.89 13.03 7.27
N GLU A 442 -2.40 13.17 6.05
CA GLU A 442 -1.61 13.09 4.84
C GLU A 442 -1.79 14.31 3.94
N ASP A 443 -0.81 14.51 3.06
CA ASP A 443 -0.82 15.53 2.01
C ASP A 443 -0.17 14.92 0.77
N ALA A 444 -0.89 14.94 -0.35
CA ALA A 444 -0.42 14.40 -1.62
C ALA A 444 0.78 15.17 -2.21
N GLY A 445 1.10 16.36 -1.70
CA GLY A 445 2.23 17.16 -2.15
C GLY A 445 2.10 17.63 -3.59
N ASP A 446 3.10 17.27 -4.40
CA ASP A 446 3.16 17.61 -5.83
C ASP A 446 2.89 16.41 -6.74
N SER A 447 2.15 15.43 -6.24
CA SER A 447 1.80 14.20 -6.96
C SER A 447 0.89 14.47 -8.16
N TYR A 448 1.08 13.71 -9.24
CA TYR A 448 0.30 13.84 -10.46
C TYR A 448 0.09 12.50 -11.17
N ASP A 449 -0.94 12.46 -12.02
CA ASP A 449 -1.27 11.36 -12.92
C ASP A 449 -0.51 11.51 -14.24
N SER A 450 0.31 10.53 -14.61
CA SER A 450 1.13 10.54 -15.82
C SER A 450 0.29 10.47 -17.10
N ARG A 451 -0.85 9.78 -17.06
CA ARG A 451 -1.78 9.68 -18.19
C ARG A 451 -2.42 11.04 -18.48
N PHE A 452 -2.99 11.69 -17.47
CA PHE A 452 -3.55 13.04 -17.63
C PHE A 452 -2.48 14.07 -17.97
N ALA A 453 -1.26 13.92 -17.46
CA ALA A 453 -0.14 14.77 -17.87
C ALA A 453 0.08 14.68 -19.38
N ALA A 454 0.21 13.47 -19.93
CA ALA A 454 0.40 13.24 -21.37
C ALA A 454 -0.76 13.80 -22.21
N ILE A 455 -2.00 13.47 -21.81
CA ILE A 455 -3.21 13.91 -22.51
C ILE A 455 -3.27 15.45 -22.56
N ASN A 456 -3.06 16.11 -21.42
CA ASN A 456 -3.21 17.56 -21.35
C ASN A 456 -2.00 18.33 -21.90
N ILE A 457 -0.80 17.76 -21.90
CA ILE A 457 0.34 18.27 -22.67
C ILE A 457 0.00 18.26 -24.17
N ASN A 458 -0.51 17.14 -24.69
CA ASN A 458 -0.97 17.04 -26.07
C ASN A 458 -2.07 18.07 -26.40
N ARG A 459 -3.09 18.20 -25.53
CA ARG A 459 -4.20 19.15 -25.70
C ARG A 459 -3.77 20.59 -25.62
N SER A 460 -2.74 20.91 -24.82
CA SER A 460 -2.20 22.25 -24.73
C SER A 460 -1.49 22.70 -26.01
N ALA A 461 -0.98 21.77 -26.81
CA ALA A 461 -0.45 22.03 -28.14
C ALA A 461 -1.55 22.08 -29.19
N LYS A 462 -2.41 21.09 -29.23
CA LYS A 462 -3.50 20.94 -30.20
C LYS A 462 -4.67 20.15 -29.60
N SER A 463 -5.88 20.67 -29.73
CA SER A 463 -7.09 19.96 -29.29
C SER A 463 -7.24 18.60 -29.99
N ASP A 464 -7.93 17.65 -29.30
CA ASP A 464 -8.18 16.33 -29.87
C ASP A 464 -8.94 16.43 -31.21
N SER A 465 -9.99 17.26 -31.25
CA SER A 465 -10.77 17.50 -32.48
C SER A 465 -9.91 18.00 -33.62
N ASN A 466 -8.99 18.93 -33.37
CA ASN A 466 -8.11 19.45 -34.42
C ASN A 466 -7.10 18.40 -34.86
N TRP A 467 -6.56 17.61 -33.94
CA TRP A 467 -5.60 16.54 -34.28
C TRP A 467 -6.24 15.46 -35.15
N PHE A 468 -7.42 14.95 -34.77
CA PHE A 468 -8.14 13.95 -35.56
C PHE A 468 -8.63 14.49 -36.91
N THR A 469 -9.01 15.76 -36.96
CA THR A 469 -9.35 16.42 -38.24
C THR A 469 -8.13 16.46 -39.18
N ASP A 470 -6.95 16.89 -38.66
CA ASP A 470 -5.72 16.94 -39.44
C ASP A 470 -5.32 15.55 -39.96
N TYR A 471 -5.40 14.54 -39.10
CA TYR A 471 -5.18 13.14 -39.47
C TYR A 471 -6.14 12.69 -40.57
N PHE A 472 -7.43 12.96 -40.44
CA PHE A 472 -8.45 12.60 -41.44
C PHE A 472 -8.19 13.26 -42.77
N LEU A 473 -7.90 14.55 -42.80
CA LEU A 473 -7.65 15.30 -44.02
C LEU A 473 -6.39 14.77 -44.75
N ALA A 474 -5.36 14.41 -43.99
CA ALA A 474 -4.15 13.84 -44.51
C ALA A 474 -4.37 12.40 -45.06
N MET A 475 -5.04 11.56 -44.30
CA MET A 475 -5.29 10.15 -44.58
C MET A 475 -6.27 9.94 -45.72
N SER A 476 -7.32 10.74 -45.84
CA SER A 476 -8.34 10.69 -46.88
C SER A 476 -7.86 11.27 -48.22
N GLY A 477 -6.74 12.00 -48.23
CA GLY A 477 -6.27 12.73 -49.40
C GLY A 477 -7.09 13.98 -49.75
N ALA A 478 -7.97 14.43 -48.86
CA ALA A 478 -8.80 15.62 -49.06
C ALA A 478 -7.98 16.87 -49.40
N LEU A 479 -6.80 16.99 -48.80
CA LEU A 479 -5.87 18.10 -49.05
C LEU A 479 -5.25 18.09 -50.46
N LEU A 480 -5.28 16.96 -51.18
CA LEU A 480 -4.80 16.79 -52.55
C LEU A 480 -5.91 16.95 -53.60
N ASN A 481 -7.18 17.03 -53.16
CA ASN A 481 -8.32 17.07 -54.05
C ASN A 481 -8.32 18.39 -54.84
N PRO A 482 -8.38 18.36 -56.22
CA PRO A 482 -8.45 19.53 -57.05
C PRO A 482 -9.64 20.44 -56.77
N ALA A 483 -10.76 19.90 -56.24
CA ALA A 483 -11.93 20.68 -55.82
C ALA A 483 -11.62 21.65 -54.69
N PHE A 484 -10.62 21.35 -53.85
CA PHE A 484 -10.07 22.24 -52.80
C PHE A 484 -8.76 22.94 -53.28
N GLY A 485 -8.50 22.91 -54.60
CA GLY A 485 -7.40 23.66 -55.18
C GLY A 485 -6.04 22.94 -55.21
N GLY A 486 -5.93 21.72 -54.66
CA GLY A 486 -4.65 20.92 -54.69
C GLY A 486 -3.45 21.63 -54.07
N VAL A 487 -3.68 22.71 -53.33
CA VAL A 487 -2.67 23.66 -52.84
C VAL A 487 -1.79 23.14 -51.71
N PHE A 488 -2.14 22.01 -51.13
CA PHE A 488 -1.41 21.37 -50.03
C PHE A 488 -0.47 20.23 -50.51
N GLY A 489 -0.42 19.95 -51.84
CA GLY A 489 0.35 18.85 -52.40
C GLY A 489 1.77 18.67 -51.86
N PRO A 490 2.55 19.76 -51.68
CA PRO A 490 3.92 19.66 -51.18
C PRO A 490 4.02 19.28 -49.69
N ILE A 491 2.96 19.50 -48.91
CA ILE A 491 2.93 19.27 -47.45
C ILE A 491 1.95 18.18 -47.01
N ALA A 492 1.02 17.77 -47.90
CA ALA A 492 0.05 16.74 -47.57
C ALA A 492 0.68 15.33 -47.75
N PRO A 493 0.52 14.43 -46.80
CA PRO A 493 0.99 13.05 -46.98
C PRO A 493 0.16 12.31 -48.01
N ALA A 494 0.73 11.20 -48.51
CA ALA A 494 0.03 10.30 -49.45
C ALA A 494 -1.21 9.69 -48.77
N PRO A 495 -2.36 9.61 -49.47
CA PRO A 495 -3.56 8.97 -48.96
C PRO A 495 -3.29 7.50 -48.54
N GLY A 496 -3.91 7.05 -47.47
CA GLY A 496 -3.74 5.69 -46.97
C GLY A 496 -2.44 5.44 -46.18
N ASN A 497 -1.59 6.43 -46.03
CA ASN A 497 -0.36 6.31 -45.25
C ASN A 497 -0.56 6.80 -43.80
N HIS A 498 -0.84 5.86 -42.90
CA HIS A 498 -1.09 6.13 -41.48
C HIS A 498 0.07 6.89 -40.81
N THR A 499 1.32 6.43 -40.97
CA THR A 499 2.49 7.05 -40.32
C THR A 499 2.69 8.50 -40.77
N ALA A 500 2.52 8.77 -42.09
CA ALA A 500 2.61 10.12 -42.61
C ALA A 500 1.44 11.02 -42.15
N ALA A 501 0.23 10.48 -42.10
CA ALA A 501 -0.95 11.19 -41.59
C ALA A 501 -0.83 11.53 -40.08
N ARG A 502 -0.31 10.61 -39.28
CA ARG A 502 -0.01 10.86 -37.85
C ARG A 502 1.04 11.96 -37.67
N ALA A 503 2.14 11.88 -38.42
CA ALA A 503 3.19 12.91 -38.40
C ALA A 503 2.67 14.28 -38.84
N PHE A 504 1.74 14.32 -39.83
CA PHE A 504 1.07 15.55 -40.23
C PHE A 504 0.17 16.12 -39.15
N ALA A 505 -0.61 15.28 -38.48
CA ALA A 505 -1.47 15.67 -37.38
C ALA A 505 -0.67 16.18 -36.15
N ASP A 506 0.49 15.63 -35.87
CA ASP A 506 1.42 16.07 -34.85
C ASP A 506 2.07 17.42 -35.18
N GLY A 507 2.10 17.78 -36.45
CA GLY A 507 2.59 19.09 -36.91
C GLY A 507 1.56 20.22 -36.74
N ASN A 508 1.93 21.39 -37.18
CA ASN A 508 1.07 22.58 -37.18
C ASN A 508 0.79 23.11 -38.60
N PHE A 509 0.81 22.24 -39.60
CA PHE A 509 0.73 22.61 -41.01
C PHE A 509 -0.57 23.35 -41.36
N LEU A 510 -1.66 23.09 -40.67
CA LEU A 510 -2.97 23.74 -40.90
C LEU A 510 -3.28 24.88 -39.90
N ASN A 511 -2.29 25.34 -39.15
CA ASN A 511 -2.37 26.55 -38.36
C ASN A 511 -2.40 27.82 -39.26
N ASN A 512 -3.20 28.79 -38.93
CA ASN A 512 -3.31 30.04 -39.71
C ASN A 512 -1.97 30.73 -39.98
N ALA A 513 -1.06 30.69 -38.99
CA ALA A 513 0.28 31.27 -39.16
C ALA A 513 1.20 30.49 -40.12
N SER A 514 0.89 29.20 -40.36
CA SER A 514 1.63 28.33 -41.27
C SER A 514 1.08 28.34 -42.70
N LEU A 515 -0.10 28.94 -42.92
CA LEU A 515 -0.81 28.95 -44.19
C LEU A 515 -0.61 30.29 -44.91
N ASN A 516 -0.41 30.20 -46.22
CA ASN A 516 -0.50 31.39 -47.06
C ASN A 516 -1.97 31.78 -47.33
N PRO A 517 -2.26 33.02 -47.79
CA PRO A 517 -3.62 33.48 -48.06
C PRO A 517 -4.43 32.60 -49.02
N PHE A 518 -3.79 31.97 -49.98
CA PHE A 518 -4.44 31.12 -50.95
C PHE A 518 -4.85 29.77 -50.34
N GLN A 519 -3.99 29.15 -49.48
CA GLN A 519 -4.29 27.95 -48.72
C GLN A 519 -5.41 28.18 -47.73
N LEU A 520 -5.35 29.31 -46.98
CA LEU A 520 -6.41 29.69 -46.03
C LEU A 520 -7.74 29.91 -46.76
N GLY A 521 -7.70 30.54 -47.93
CA GLY A 521 -8.86 30.73 -48.80
C GLY A 521 -9.48 29.41 -49.26
N ALA A 522 -8.67 28.44 -49.67
CA ALA A 522 -9.11 27.10 -50.05
C ALA A 522 -9.76 26.33 -48.91
N LEU A 523 -9.18 26.40 -47.69
CA LEU A 523 -9.76 25.78 -46.47
C LEU A 523 -11.11 26.41 -46.11
N ASN A 524 -11.23 27.71 -46.17
CA ASN A 524 -12.48 28.44 -45.88
C ASN A 524 -13.57 28.20 -46.93
N ALA A 525 -13.19 28.06 -48.20
CA ALA A 525 -14.16 27.85 -49.30
C ALA A 525 -14.65 26.39 -49.39
N GLY A 526 -13.79 25.42 -49.04
CA GLY A 526 -14.07 24.00 -49.27
C GLY A 526 -14.16 23.15 -47.99
N ILE A 527 -13.09 23.10 -47.21
CA ILE A 527 -12.97 22.14 -46.09
C ILE A 527 -13.76 22.62 -44.86
N ALA A 528 -13.66 23.90 -44.49
CA ALA A 528 -14.38 24.39 -43.32
C ALA A 528 -15.90 24.19 -43.42
N PRO A 529 -16.56 24.55 -44.53
CA PRO A 529 -17.99 24.27 -44.68
C PRO A 529 -18.32 22.77 -44.68
N ALA A 530 -17.46 21.94 -45.28
CA ALA A 530 -17.67 20.47 -45.32
C ALA A 530 -17.60 19.85 -43.90
N LEU A 531 -16.85 20.47 -42.98
CA LEU A 531 -16.76 20.10 -41.56
C LEU A 531 -17.76 20.85 -40.69
N GLY A 532 -18.65 21.68 -41.27
CA GLY A 532 -19.63 22.47 -40.51
C GLY A 532 -19.01 23.63 -39.73
N LEU A 533 -17.82 24.08 -40.06
CA LEU A 533 -17.13 25.18 -39.41
C LEU A 533 -17.48 26.52 -40.08
N PRO A 534 -17.69 27.61 -39.32
CA PRO A 534 -17.98 28.92 -39.90
C PRO A 534 -16.77 29.54 -40.63
N SER A 535 -15.57 29.20 -40.20
CA SER A 535 -14.31 29.60 -40.84
C SER A 535 -13.16 28.75 -40.31
N TRP A 536 -12.08 28.65 -41.11
CA TRP A 536 -10.85 28.03 -40.63
C TRP A 536 -10.06 29.05 -39.81
N ASN A 537 -10.00 28.86 -38.53
CA ASN A 537 -9.27 29.71 -37.60
C ASN A 537 -8.59 28.86 -36.51
N ARG A 538 -7.31 28.57 -36.72
CA ARG A 538 -6.51 27.73 -35.84
C ARG A 538 -5.20 28.43 -35.43
N THR A 539 -4.84 28.24 -34.16
CA THR A 539 -3.59 28.73 -33.55
C THR A 539 -2.80 27.57 -32.89
N ASP A 540 -3.02 26.33 -33.36
CA ASP A 540 -2.40 25.13 -32.81
C ASP A 540 -0.85 25.20 -32.89
N ALA A 541 -0.19 24.64 -31.89
CA ALA A 541 1.24 24.33 -31.95
C ALA A 541 1.48 22.92 -32.50
N ALA A 542 2.68 22.65 -32.96
CA ALA A 542 3.13 21.28 -33.17
C ALA A 542 3.22 20.55 -31.81
N ARG A 543 3.06 19.23 -31.84
CA ARG A 543 3.23 18.40 -30.64
C ARG A 543 4.58 18.69 -29.98
N TYR A 544 4.58 18.94 -28.68
CA TYR A 544 5.79 19.24 -27.95
C TYR A 544 6.72 18.02 -27.92
N VAL A 545 7.98 18.24 -28.22
CA VAL A 545 9.01 17.18 -28.22
C VAL A 545 9.62 17.08 -26.83
N PRO A 546 9.66 15.89 -26.21
CA PRO A 546 10.32 15.68 -24.94
C PRO A 546 11.72 16.28 -24.89
N GLY A 547 12.08 16.91 -23.76
CA GLY A 547 13.33 17.63 -23.58
C GLY A 547 13.39 19.04 -24.19
N SER A 548 12.39 19.49 -24.95
CA SER A 548 12.32 20.87 -25.45
C SER A 548 11.78 21.83 -24.35
N GLU A 549 12.11 23.12 -24.48
CA GLU A 549 11.56 24.17 -23.57
C GLU A 549 10.03 24.21 -23.60
N GLY A 550 9.42 24.02 -24.78
CA GLY A 550 7.98 23.98 -24.91
C GLY A 550 7.36 22.78 -24.18
N PHE A 551 7.97 21.61 -24.25
CA PHE A 551 7.53 20.43 -23.51
C PHE A 551 7.65 20.67 -22.00
N LYS A 552 8.78 21.19 -21.53
CA LYS A 552 9.00 21.46 -20.12
C LYS A 552 8.00 22.48 -19.58
N ALA A 553 7.76 23.58 -20.29
CA ALA A 553 6.77 24.59 -19.87
C ALA A 553 5.34 24.02 -19.83
N ALA A 554 4.97 23.17 -20.79
CA ALA A 554 3.69 22.48 -20.79
C ALA A 554 3.58 21.45 -19.65
N PHE A 555 4.64 20.69 -19.42
CA PHE A 555 4.73 19.72 -18.34
C PHE A 555 4.59 20.39 -16.97
N ASP A 556 5.38 21.42 -16.66
CA ASP A 556 5.34 22.16 -15.40
C ASP A 556 3.95 22.77 -15.15
N LYS A 557 3.32 23.30 -16.21
CA LYS A 557 1.96 23.84 -16.13
C LYS A 557 0.93 22.76 -15.81
N VAL A 558 0.96 21.66 -16.54
CA VAL A 558 -0.04 20.59 -16.44
C VAL A 558 0.08 19.84 -15.12
N THR A 559 1.31 19.56 -14.65
CA THR A 559 1.53 18.86 -13.37
C THR A 559 1.28 19.72 -12.14
N SER A 560 1.17 21.03 -12.29
CA SER A 560 0.80 21.95 -11.22
C SER A 560 -0.70 22.30 -11.18
N ASP A 561 -1.46 21.96 -12.22
CA ASP A 561 -2.89 22.24 -12.33
C ASP A 561 -3.72 21.05 -11.81
N ALA A 562 -4.56 21.30 -10.79
CA ALA A 562 -5.43 20.30 -10.18
C ALA A 562 -6.74 20.05 -10.96
N ASN A 563 -7.05 20.86 -11.97
CA ASN A 563 -8.20 20.62 -12.84
C ASN A 563 -7.84 19.53 -13.86
N LEU A 564 -8.33 18.31 -13.66
CA LEU A 564 -8.02 17.16 -14.52
C LEU A 564 -8.44 17.32 -15.99
N ALA A 565 -9.31 18.29 -16.32
CA ALA A 565 -9.60 18.63 -17.72
C ALA A 565 -8.43 19.35 -18.43
N THR A 566 -7.55 20.00 -17.68
CA THR A 566 -6.43 20.81 -18.18
C THR A 566 -5.09 20.50 -17.54
N GLY A 567 -5.11 19.81 -16.40
CA GLY A 567 -3.98 19.45 -15.59
C GLY A 567 -3.94 17.97 -15.19
N SER A 568 -3.10 17.65 -14.24
CA SER A 568 -2.90 16.26 -13.76
C SER A 568 -2.56 16.15 -12.27
N LYS A 569 -2.50 17.27 -11.54
CA LYS A 569 -2.12 17.29 -10.13
C LYS A 569 -3.22 16.67 -9.26
N PHE A 570 -2.84 15.77 -8.36
CA PHE A 570 -3.70 15.32 -7.28
C PHE A 570 -3.63 16.26 -6.09
N GLN A 571 -4.77 16.42 -5.44
CA GLN A 571 -4.86 17.04 -4.13
C GLN A 571 -5.45 16.04 -3.16
N ASP A 572 -4.82 15.87 -2.02
CA ASP A 572 -5.36 15.10 -0.91
C ASP A 572 -4.79 15.60 0.40
N ALA A 573 -5.67 15.77 1.38
CA ALA A 573 -5.37 16.17 2.75
C ALA A 573 -6.31 15.41 3.71
N SER A 574 -6.51 14.13 3.43
CA SER A 574 -7.41 13.26 4.18
C SER A 574 -6.83 12.87 5.54
N LYS A 575 -7.72 12.54 6.50
CA LYS A 575 -7.33 12.24 7.89
C LYS A 575 -8.07 11.02 8.42
N ILE A 576 -7.40 10.30 9.32
CA ILE A 576 -8.00 9.29 10.18
C ILE A 576 -7.85 9.71 11.64
N TYR A 577 -8.95 9.67 12.39
CA TYR A 577 -8.96 9.72 13.84
C TYR A 577 -9.29 8.31 14.34
N HIS A 578 -8.47 7.78 15.25
CA HIS A 578 -8.67 6.43 15.77
C HIS A 578 -8.47 6.39 17.28
N THR A 579 -9.32 5.62 17.97
CA THR A 579 -9.15 5.30 19.37
C THR A 579 -9.46 3.83 19.58
N ASP A 580 -8.63 3.12 20.34
CA ASP A 580 -8.89 1.75 20.75
C ASP A 580 -8.42 1.48 22.18
N ALA A 581 -9.07 0.51 22.80
CA ALA A 581 -8.78 0.09 24.16
C ALA A 581 -8.92 -1.43 24.30
N ASN A 582 -8.14 -1.99 25.22
CA ASN A 582 -8.20 -3.39 25.61
C ASN A 582 -8.02 -3.51 27.11
N TYR A 583 -8.71 -4.44 27.75
CA TYR A 583 -8.51 -4.85 29.12
C TYR A 583 -8.51 -6.38 29.24
N ASN A 584 -7.50 -6.94 29.88
CA ASN A 584 -7.37 -8.35 30.20
C ASN A 584 -7.67 -8.59 31.69
N PHE A 585 -8.63 -9.45 31.99
CA PHE A 585 -9.09 -9.80 33.33
C PHE A 585 -8.27 -10.92 33.98
N GLY A 586 -7.12 -11.33 33.41
CA GLY A 586 -6.32 -12.45 33.91
C GLY A 586 -5.94 -12.36 35.39
N ASP A 587 -5.75 -11.14 35.92
CA ASP A 587 -5.47 -10.92 37.35
C ASP A 587 -6.73 -10.98 38.25
N ALA A 588 -7.92 -10.97 37.65
CA ALA A 588 -9.20 -10.94 38.40
C ALA A 588 -10.03 -12.22 38.21
N ILE A 589 -9.71 -13.04 37.21
CA ILE A 589 -10.46 -14.23 36.86
C ILE A 589 -9.48 -15.41 36.71
N ASP A 590 -9.50 -16.34 37.68
CA ASP A 590 -8.57 -17.47 37.72
C ASP A 590 -8.92 -18.63 36.74
N PHE A 591 -10.20 -18.73 36.32
CA PHE A 591 -10.63 -19.89 35.55
C PHE A 591 -10.27 -19.82 34.06
N ALA A 592 -10.04 -18.62 33.50
CA ALA A 592 -9.66 -18.40 32.12
C ALA A 592 -9.10 -16.98 31.93
N ASP A 593 -8.24 -16.79 30.94
CA ASP A 593 -7.83 -15.44 30.47
C ASP A 593 -8.93 -14.84 29.62
N ILE A 594 -9.59 -13.82 30.12
CA ILE A 594 -10.65 -13.09 29.42
C ILE A 594 -10.18 -11.70 29.12
N GLN A 595 -10.31 -11.26 27.88
CA GLN A 595 -10.04 -9.89 27.49
C GLN A 595 -11.21 -9.29 26.71
N VAL A 596 -11.42 -8.00 26.90
CA VAL A 596 -12.41 -7.22 26.16
C VAL A 596 -11.74 -6.00 25.57
N GLY A 597 -12.25 -5.53 24.44
CA GLY A 597 -11.74 -4.32 23.82
C GLY A 597 -12.74 -3.69 22.87
N GLY A 598 -12.42 -2.48 22.45
CA GLY A 598 -13.24 -1.74 21.51
C GLY A 598 -12.43 -0.73 20.73
N SER A 599 -12.97 -0.28 19.63
CA SER A 599 -12.35 0.72 18.76
C SER A 599 -13.39 1.64 18.14
N TRP A 600 -12.98 2.85 17.88
CA TRP A 600 -13.69 3.84 17.08
C TRP A 600 -12.72 4.46 16.07
N ARG A 601 -13.22 4.71 14.86
CA ARG A 601 -12.46 5.33 13.76
C ARG A 601 -13.37 6.30 13.01
N GLN A 602 -12.83 7.45 12.65
CA GLN A 602 -13.47 8.40 11.74
C GLN A 602 -12.52 8.74 10.61
N TYR A 603 -13.01 8.63 9.39
CA TYR A 603 -12.36 9.16 8.20
C TYR A 603 -12.85 10.58 7.91
N SER A 604 -11.96 11.40 7.39
CA SER A 604 -12.28 12.75 6.89
C SER A 604 -11.58 12.90 5.53
N LEU A 605 -12.30 12.59 4.46
CA LEU A 605 -11.78 12.61 3.08
C LEU A 605 -11.77 14.05 2.57
N ASN A 606 -10.64 14.49 2.05
CA ASN A 606 -10.44 15.86 1.58
C ASN A 606 -9.48 15.87 0.38
N SER A 607 -10.03 15.69 -0.81
CA SER A 607 -9.28 15.69 -2.08
C SER A 607 -9.55 16.91 -2.94
N SER A 608 -10.38 17.85 -2.47
CA SER A 608 -10.85 19.00 -3.27
C SER A 608 -11.45 18.59 -4.62
N GLY A 609 -12.11 17.43 -4.67
CA GLY A 609 -12.75 16.88 -5.87
C GLY A 609 -11.81 16.22 -6.88
N THR A 610 -10.52 16.03 -6.57
CA THR A 610 -9.59 15.38 -7.50
C THR A 610 -9.61 13.86 -7.42
N ILE A 611 -10.11 13.29 -6.32
CA ILE A 611 -10.25 11.83 -6.11
C ILE A 611 -11.70 11.52 -5.70
N PHE A 612 -12.18 12.19 -4.66
CA PHE A 612 -13.51 11.98 -4.09
C PHE A 612 -14.50 13.06 -4.53
N THR A 613 -15.77 12.81 -4.31
CA THR A 613 -16.85 13.77 -4.60
C THR A 613 -17.02 14.82 -3.48
N ASP A 614 -15.95 15.25 -2.89
CA ASP A 614 -15.87 16.19 -1.75
C ASP A 614 -15.90 17.67 -2.19
N TYR A 615 -16.67 17.98 -3.24
CA TYR A 615 -16.77 19.32 -3.85
C TYR A 615 -17.25 20.40 -2.88
N ASP A 616 -18.10 20.03 -1.90
CA ASP A 616 -18.67 20.93 -0.90
C ASP A 616 -17.90 20.89 0.45
N GLY A 617 -16.75 20.22 0.49
CA GLY A 617 -15.90 20.03 1.67
C GLY A 617 -15.76 18.57 2.09
N PRO A 618 -14.97 18.30 3.15
CA PRO A 618 -14.57 16.94 3.51
C PRO A 618 -15.73 15.99 3.80
N ILE A 619 -15.69 14.78 3.23
CA ILE A 619 -16.63 13.70 3.52
C ILE A 619 -16.19 12.99 4.79
N LYS A 620 -17.12 12.86 5.76
CA LYS A 620 -16.85 12.18 7.02
C LYS A 620 -17.72 10.96 7.18
N TYR A 621 -17.12 9.85 7.63
CA TYR A 621 -17.87 8.66 8.05
C TYR A 621 -17.13 7.91 9.16
N GLU A 622 -17.85 7.09 9.91
CA GLU A 622 -17.38 6.48 11.15
C GLU A 622 -17.52 4.95 11.14
N GLU A 623 -16.62 4.32 11.90
CA GLU A 623 -16.61 2.90 12.17
C GLU A 623 -16.36 2.66 13.64
N TYR A 624 -17.03 1.67 14.24
CA TYR A 624 -16.77 1.24 15.59
C TYR A 624 -16.92 -0.26 15.75
N GLY A 625 -16.18 -0.81 16.72
CA GLY A 625 -16.22 -2.24 16.98
C GLY A 625 -15.95 -2.55 18.45
N ALA A 626 -16.43 -3.71 18.90
CA ALA A 626 -16.15 -4.24 20.23
C ALA A 626 -15.93 -5.74 20.15
N TYR A 627 -15.01 -6.26 20.97
CA TYR A 627 -14.71 -7.68 21.00
C TYR A 627 -14.50 -8.22 22.41
N MET A 628 -14.66 -9.53 22.50
CA MET A 628 -14.28 -10.32 23.68
C MET A 628 -13.49 -11.54 23.20
N GLN A 629 -12.45 -11.91 23.95
CA GLN A 629 -11.71 -13.14 23.77
C GLN A 629 -11.58 -13.88 25.11
N MET A 630 -11.65 -15.20 25.02
CA MET A 630 -11.38 -16.09 26.14
C MET A 630 -10.32 -17.12 25.72
N GLN A 631 -9.33 -17.32 26.58
CA GLN A 631 -8.35 -18.40 26.46
C GLN A 631 -8.41 -19.28 27.70
N LYS A 632 -8.35 -20.58 27.50
CA LYS A 632 -8.28 -21.55 28.60
C LYS A 632 -7.41 -22.73 28.25
N LYS A 633 -6.60 -23.17 29.20
CA LYS A 633 -5.77 -24.39 29.12
C LYS A 633 -6.44 -25.51 29.87
N PHE A 634 -6.33 -26.71 29.30
CA PHE A 634 -6.88 -27.97 29.84
C PHE A 634 -5.81 -29.08 29.72
N VAL A 635 -6.04 -30.20 30.34
CA VAL A 635 -5.22 -31.44 30.23
C VAL A 635 -3.73 -31.13 30.54
N ASP A 636 -3.47 -30.66 31.76
CA ASP A 636 -2.12 -30.24 32.20
C ASP A 636 -1.45 -29.22 31.25
N ASP A 637 -2.22 -28.21 30.86
CA ASP A 637 -1.82 -27.15 29.94
C ASP A 637 -1.40 -27.61 28.53
N ARG A 638 -1.82 -28.83 28.12
CA ARG A 638 -1.53 -29.36 26.79
C ARG A 638 -2.53 -28.89 25.74
N LEU A 639 -3.80 -28.80 26.10
CA LEU A 639 -4.85 -28.33 25.21
C LEU A 639 -5.18 -26.87 25.56
N LYS A 640 -4.92 -25.99 24.62
CA LYS A 640 -5.29 -24.59 24.68
C LYS A 640 -6.48 -24.32 23.77
N PHE A 641 -7.54 -23.79 24.34
CA PHE A 641 -8.70 -23.24 23.64
C PHE A 641 -8.60 -21.72 23.56
N THR A 642 -8.87 -21.15 22.40
CA THR A 642 -9.05 -19.71 22.23
C THR A 642 -10.34 -19.46 21.46
N GLY A 643 -11.26 -18.71 22.06
CA GLY A 643 -12.52 -18.26 21.46
C GLY A 643 -12.59 -16.75 21.44
N SER A 644 -12.95 -16.14 20.31
CA SER A 644 -13.12 -14.70 20.18
C SER A 644 -14.41 -14.40 19.45
N LEU A 645 -15.07 -13.32 19.82
CA LEU A 645 -16.24 -12.78 19.13
C LEU A 645 -16.10 -11.27 19.05
N ARG A 646 -16.29 -10.74 17.86
CA ARG A 646 -16.24 -9.28 17.61
C ARG A 646 -17.47 -8.84 16.82
N TYR A 647 -17.99 -7.68 17.18
CA TYR A 647 -19.00 -6.96 16.42
C TYR A 647 -18.42 -5.65 15.91
N ASP A 648 -18.61 -5.38 14.63
CA ASP A 648 -18.21 -4.13 13.98
C ASP A 648 -19.38 -3.51 13.24
N LYS A 649 -19.43 -2.20 13.21
CA LYS A 649 -20.43 -1.41 12.48
C LYS A 649 -19.75 -0.23 11.81
N ALA A 650 -19.87 -0.14 10.50
CA ALA A 650 -19.55 1.05 9.73
C ALA A 650 -20.83 1.85 9.44
N GLN A 651 -20.68 3.16 9.26
CA GLN A 651 -21.82 4.06 9.05
C GLN A 651 -22.70 3.62 7.87
N ASN A 652 -22.07 3.24 6.75
CA ASN A 652 -22.76 2.96 5.48
C ASN A 652 -23.22 1.50 5.32
N PHE A 653 -22.82 0.61 6.23
CA PHE A 653 -23.07 -0.83 6.09
C PHE A 653 -23.74 -1.42 7.33
N ASP A 654 -24.39 -2.55 7.18
CA ASP A 654 -24.90 -3.32 8.31
C ASP A 654 -23.79 -3.83 9.21
N GLY A 655 -24.12 -4.10 10.48
CA GLY A 655 -23.17 -4.63 11.43
C GLY A 655 -22.70 -6.04 11.07
N ASN A 656 -21.43 -6.34 11.30
CA ASN A 656 -20.84 -7.65 11.07
C ASN A 656 -20.38 -8.30 12.37
N VAL A 657 -20.58 -9.62 12.49
CA VAL A 657 -20.09 -10.42 13.62
C VAL A 657 -19.00 -11.36 13.14
N SER A 658 -17.82 -11.28 13.77
CA SER A 658 -16.66 -12.09 13.42
C SER A 658 -16.31 -13.06 14.55
N PRO A 659 -16.75 -14.34 14.51
CA PRO A 659 -16.31 -15.37 15.43
C PRO A 659 -14.94 -15.95 15.04
N ARG A 660 -14.20 -16.41 16.06
CA ARG A 660 -13.01 -17.23 15.93
C ARG A 660 -12.99 -18.30 17.01
N VAL A 661 -12.68 -19.52 16.63
CA VAL A 661 -12.42 -20.64 17.54
C VAL A 661 -11.14 -21.31 17.11
N SER A 662 -10.21 -21.53 18.04
CA SER A 662 -8.99 -22.27 17.76
C SER A 662 -8.59 -23.18 18.91
N LEU A 663 -7.98 -24.31 18.53
CA LEU A 663 -7.46 -25.33 19.42
C LEU A 663 -5.98 -25.56 19.10
N SER A 664 -5.18 -25.65 20.15
CA SER A 664 -3.76 -25.98 20.06
C SER A 664 -3.44 -27.09 21.06
N TYR A 665 -2.88 -28.20 20.60
CA TYR A 665 -2.58 -29.36 21.45
C TYR A 665 -1.10 -29.68 21.43
N SER A 666 -0.46 -29.53 22.59
CA SER A 666 0.97 -29.79 22.81
C SER A 666 1.25 -31.27 23.06
N LEU A 667 2.14 -31.88 22.28
CA LEU A 667 2.53 -33.27 22.30
C LEU A 667 3.94 -33.45 22.84
N GLY A 668 4.21 -34.65 23.37
CA GLY A 668 5.52 -35.04 23.92
C GLY A 668 5.73 -34.63 25.39
N GLU A 669 6.72 -35.17 26.07
CA GLU A 669 7.00 -34.85 27.48
C GLU A 669 7.41 -33.39 27.65
N GLY A 670 8.27 -32.85 26.75
CA GLY A 670 8.72 -31.45 26.74
C GLY A 670 7.82 -30.47 26.03
N LYS A 671 6.58 -30.88 25.60
CA LYS A 671 5.66 -30.05 24.81
C LYS A 671 6.34 -29.43 23.56
N THR A 672 7.23 -30.21 22.91
CA THR A 672 8.04 -29.74 21.76
C THR A 672 7.35 -29.85 20.41
N ARG A 673 6.14 -30.43 20.39
CA ARG A 673 5.32 -30.62 19.20
C ARG A 673 3.92 -30.06 19.45
N ASN A 674 3.29 -29.53 18.43
CA ASN A 674 1.98 -28.89 18.55
C ASN A 674 1.12 -29.18 17.32
N LEU A 675 -0.12 -29.64 17.55
CA LEU A 675 -1.18 -29.68 16.55
C LEU A 675 -2.11 -28.53 16.79
N ARG A 676 -2.49 -27.82 15.72
CA ARG A 676 -3.42 -26.70 15.80
C ARG A 676 -4.53 -26.80 14.76
N ALA A 677 -5.69 -26.30 15.11
CA ALA A 677 -6.80 -26.10 14.20
C ALA A 677 -7.50 -24.79 14.53
N SER A 678 -7.91 -24.07 13.53
CA SER A 678 -8.67 -22.82 13.70
C SER A 678 -9.80 -22.71 12.69
N PHE A 679 -10.89 -22.14 13.15
CA PHE A 679 -12.00 -21.62 12.38
C PHE A 679 -12.14 -20.13 12.68
N GLN A 680 -12.21 -19.30 11.66
CA GLN A 680 -12.41 -17.89 11.87
C GLN A 680 -13.12 -17.26 10.68
N THR A 681 -13.85 -16.21 10.94
CA THR A 681 -14.38 -15.34 9.90
C THR A 681 -13.64 -14.02 9.89
N GLY A 682 -13.54 -13.43 8.72
CA GLY A 682 -13.02 -12.09 8.51
C GLY A 682 -13.94 -11.30 7.60
N PHE A 683 -13.79 -10.01 7.61
CA PHE A 683 -14.50 -9.15 6.68
C PHE A 683 -13.66 -7.92 6.35
N ARG A 684 -13.95 -7.33 5.19
CA ARG A 684 -13.37 -6.06 4.73
C ARG A 684 -14.52 -5.11 4.41
N ASN A 685 -14.49 -3.92 5.00
CA ASN A 685 -15.36 -2.85 4.54
C ASN A 685 -14.90 -2.40 3.15
N PRO A 686 -15.83 -1.99 2.27
CA PRO A 686 -15.47 -1.24 1.09
C PRO A 686 -14.57 -0.06 1.45
N THR A 687 -13.53 0.15 0.65
CA THR A 687 -12.57 1.24 0.88
C THR A 687 -13.21 2.62 0.70
N THR A 688 -12.50 3.66 1.06
CA THR A 688 -12.90 5.05 0.76
C THR A 688 -13.17 5.26 -0.72
N GLN A 689 -12.36 4.64 -1.59
CA GLN A 689 -12.54 4.68 -3.04
C GLN A 689 -13.79 3.91 -3.48
N ASP A 690 -13.98 2.67 -3.01
CA ASP A 690 -15.17 1.87 -3.34
C ASP A 690 -16.47 2.62 -2.99
N GLN A 691 -16.42 3.53 -2.00
CA GLN A 691 -17.56 4.29 -1.49
C GLN A 691 -17.71 5.67 -2.13
N TYR A 692 -16.64 6.46 -2.25
CA TYR A 692 -16.73 7.90 -2.48
C TYR A 692 -15.94 8.44 -3.67
N ILE A 693 -15.24 7.57 -4.44
CA ILE A 693 -14.52 8.04 -5.63
C ILE A 693 -15.48 8.67 -6.64
N GLY A 694 -15.01 9.73 -7.31
CA GLY A 694 -15.65 10.36 -8.45
C GLY A 694 -14.58 10.90 -9.38
N LEU A 695 -14.01 10.01 -10.21
CA LEU A 695 -12.81 10.32 -11.00
C LEU A 695 -12.98 9.85 -12.45
N ASP A 696 -12.86 10.77 -13.42
CA ASP A 696 -12.67 10.39 -14.82
C ASP A 696 -11.21 9.93 -15.02
N ALA A 697 -10.97 8.64 -15.15
CA ALA A 697 -9.65 8.05 -15.37
C ALA A 697 -9.28 7.94 -16.86
N GLY A 698 -10.00 8.64 -17.74
CA GLY A 698 -9.78 8.66 -19.19
C GLY A 698 -10.48 7.51 -19.92
N ARG A 699 -10.09 6.26 -19.68
CA ARG A 699 -10.74 5.08 -20.27
C ARG A 699 -12.14 4.85 -19.73
N ALA A 700 -12.34 5.08 -18.42
CA ALA A 700 -13.64 4.98 -17.77
C ALA A 700 -13.75 6.00 -16.63
N ILE A 701 -14.96 6.33 -16.24
CA ILE A 701 -15.25 7.11 -15.05
C ILE A 701 -15.41 6.16 -13.86
N LEU A 702 -14.60 6.32 -12.84
CA LEU A 702 -14.72 5.58 -11.58
C LEU A 702 -15.74 6.26 -10.69
N VAL A 703 -16.75 5.54 -10.26
CA VAL A 703 -17.79 6.08 -9.37
C VAL A 703 -18.05 5.14 -8.20
N GLY A 704 -17.85 5.65 -6.99
CA GLY A 704 -18.05 4.94 -5.74
C GLY A 704 -19.54 4.73 -5.44
N SER A 705 -19.87 3.67 -4.72
CA SER A 705 -21.23 3.17 -4.55
C SER A 705 -21.88 3.52 -3.21
N ALA A 706 -21.32 4.44 -2.40
CA ALA A 706 -22.06 4.94 -1.24
C ALA A 706 -23.36 5.61 -1.70
N PRO A 707 -24.52 5.34 -1.04
CA PRO A 707 -25.80 5.83 -1.51
C PRO A 707 -25.86 7.34 -1.73
N ASP A 708 -25.16 8.11 -0.90
CA ASP A 708 -25.07 9.56 -1.00
C ASP A 708 -24.03 10.04 -2.04
N ASN A 709 -23.13 9.15 -2.50
CA ASN A 709 -22.16 9.45 -3.55
C ASN A 709 -22.75 9.47 -4.96
N LEU A 710 -23.79 8.68 -5.20
CA LEU A 710 -24.32 8.45 -6.54
C LEU A 710 -24.81 9.73 -7.25
N ASP A 711 -25.28 10.71 -6.50
CA ASP A 711 -25.80 11.96 -7.01
C ASP A 711 -24.80 13.14 -6.89
N ARG A 712 -23.66 12.92 -6.24
CA ARG A 712 -22.62 13.96 -6.11
C ARG A 712 -21.78 14.10 -7.38
N TYR A 713 -21.50 12.98 -8.07
CA TYR A 713 -20.69 13.00 -9.28
C TYR A 713 -21.53 13.37 -10.50
N SER A 714 -21.07 14.33 -11.30
CA SER A 714 -21.60 14.62 -12.62
C SER A 714 -20.44 14.80 -13.62
N THR A 715 -20.63 14.31 -14.84
CA THR A 715 -19.64 14.51 -15.91
C THR A 715 -19.62 15.97 -16.36
N ASN A 716 -18.51 16.40 -16.94
CA ASN A 716 -18.52 17.55 -17.82
C ASN A 716 -19.51 17.31 -18.98
N PRO A 717 -20.03 18.37 -19.63
CA PRO A 717 -20.94 18.22 -20.76
C PRO A 717 -20.33 17.36 -21.87
N LEU A 718 -20.99 16.24 -22.19
CA LEU A 718 -20.62 15.27 -23.22
C LEU A 718 -21.34 15.62 -24.52
N THR A 719 -20.62 15.61 -25.65
CA THR A 719 -21.22 15.94 -26.94
C THR A 719 -22.07 14.79 -27.47
N VAL A 720 -23.32 15.08 -27.79
CA VAL A 720 -24.28 14.15 -28.41
C VAL A 720 -24.15 14.20 -29.92
N SER A 721 -24.12 13.05 -30.56
CA SER A 721 -24.10 12.94 -32.04
C SER A 721 -25.29 13.66 -32.70
N PRO A 722 -25.15 14.14 -33.94
CA PRO A 722 -26.26 14.77 -34.65
C PRO A 722 -27.54 13.90 -34.73
N THR A 723 -27.40 12.58 -34.90
CA THR A 723 -28.49 11.62 -34.85
C THR A 723 -29.10 11.53 -33.44
N GLY A 724 -28.24 11.48 -32.41
CA GLY A 724 -28.64 11.36 -31.02
C GLY A 724 -29.44 12.55 -30.47
N ARG A 725 -29.20 13.76 -31.01
CA ARG A 725 -29.94 14.97 -30.59
C ARG A 725 -31.44 14.80 -30.72
N MET A 726 -31.91 14.02 -31.72
CA MET A 726 -33.33 13.74 -31.88
C MET A 726 -33.92 12.97 -30.67
N PHE A 727 -33.13 12.16 -30.03
CA PHE A 727 -33.50 11.37 -28.84
C PHE A 727 -33.15 12.06 -27.53
N ASN A 728 -32.27 13.08 -27.58
CA ASN A 728 -31.90 13.91 -26.44
C ASN A 728 -32.62 15.25 -26.38
N GLY A 729 -33.91 15.29 -26.81
CA GLY A 729 -34.71 16.50 -26.79
C GLY A 729 -34.15 17.68 -27.63
N GLY A 730 -33.30 17.42 -28.61
CA GLY A 730 -32.64 18.43 -29.44
C GLY A 730 -31.36 18.99 -28.84
N ALA A 731 -30.98 18.63 -27.59
CA ALA A 731 -29.78 19.11 -26.94
C ALA A 731 -28.51 18.49 -27.56
N SER A 732 -27.49 19.35 -27.77
CA SER A 732 -26.20 18.93 -28.33
C SER A 732 -25.23 18.36 -27.31
N THR A 733 -25.56 18.46 -26.04
CA THR A 733 -24.75 17.93 -24.90
C THR A 733 -25.66 17.27 -23.87
N VAL A 734 -25.04 16.39 -23.07
CA VAL A 734 -25.65 15.73 -21.91
C VAL A 734 -24.65 15.70 -20.76
N GLU A 735 -25.12 15.76 -19.55
CA GLU A 735 -24.33 15.45 -18.34
C GLU A 735 -24.87 14.18 -17.72
N LEU A 736 -23.98 13.26 -17.36
CA LEU A 736 -24.34 11.99 -16.73
C LEU A 736 -23.98 12.07 -15.24
N VAL A 737 -24.94 11.72 -14.39
CA VAL A 737 -24.69 11.57 -12.94
C VAL A 737 -24.25 10.15 -12.62
N GLY A 738 -23.48 9.97 -11.55
CA GLY A 738 -22.96 8.65 -11.13
C GLY A 738 -24.04 7.59 -10.94
N ARG A 739 -25.25 7.98 -10.50
CA ARG A 739 -26.41 7.09 -10.38
C ARG A 739 -26.75 6.36 -11.68
N ALA A 740 -26.53 6.98 -12.82
CA ALA A 740 -26.84 6.37 -14.11
C ALA A 740 -25.99 5.10 -14.36
N ALA A 741 -24.76 5.05 -13.85
CA ALA A 741 -23.92 3.88 -13.98
C ALA A 741 -24.49 2.65 -13.24
N TYR A 742 -25.21 2.85 -12.15
CA TYR A 742 -25.84 1.78 -11.37
C TYR A 742 -27.26 1.42 -11.82
N GLU A 743 -28.01 2.38 -12.35
CA GLU A 743 -29.43 2.19 -12.62
C GLU A 743 -29.78 2.14 -14.11
N ASN A 744 -28.96 2.74 -14.99
CA ASN A 744 -29.24 2.88 -16.42
C ASN A 744 -28.00 2.62 -17.29
N SER A 745 -27.39 1.46 -17.13
CA SER A 745 -26.21 1.07 -17.90
C SER A 745 -26.35 -0.31 -18.53
N PHE A 746 -25.51 -0.59 -19.51
CA PHE A 746 -25.39 -1.89 -20.14
C PHE A 746 -24.14 -2.61 -19.62
N SER A 747 -24.20 -3.93 -19.45
CA SER A 747 -23.03 -4.75 -19.21
C SER A 747 -22.13 -4.72 -20.44
N LEU A 748 -20.82 -4.56 -20.22
CA LEU A 748 -19.83 -4.52 -21.31
C LEU A 748 -19.86 -5.82 -22.12
N SER A 749 -19.88 -6.98 -21.46
CA SER A 749 -19.90 -8.29 -22.10
C SER A 749 -21.13 -8.47 -23.02
N SER A 750 -22.31 -8.00 -22.57
CA SER A 750 -23.53 -8.09 -23.38
C SER A 750 -23.46 -7.25 -24.66
N VAL A 751 -22.85 -6.06 -24.57
CA VAL A 751 -22.67 -5.19 -25.71
C VAL A 751 -21.63 -5.78 -26.69
N MET A 752 -20.54 -6.31 -26.18
CA MET A 752 -19.52 -7.00 -26.98
C MET A 752 -20.08 -8.25 -27.69
N ALA A 753 -21.00 -8.96 -27.04
CA ALA A 753 -21.71 -10.10 -27.64
C ALA A 753 -22.78 -9.70 -28.67
N GLY A 754 -23.00 -8.39 -28.89
CA GLY A 754 -24.01 -7.88 -29.81
C GLY A 754 -25.47 -8.01 -29.31
N ALA A 755 -25.67 -8.30 -28.04
CA ALA A 755 -26.97 -8.46 -27.38
C ALA A 755 -27.08 -7.57 -26.13
N PRO A 756 -27.12 -6.23 -26.28
CA PRO A 756 -27.06 -5.32 -25.13
C PRO A 756 -28.15 -5.62 -24.10
N ALA A 757 -27.72 -5.86 -22.87
CA ALA A 757 -28.57 -6.11 -21.73
C ALA A 757 -28.27 -5.11 -20.60
N LYS A 758 -29.33 -4.64 -19.93
CA LYS A 758 -29.18 -3.78 -18.75
C LYS A 758 -28.34 -4.48 -17.70
N SER A 759 -27.39 -3.77 -17.12
CA SER A 759 -26.59 -4.23 -15.99
C SER A 759 -27.47 -4.60 -14.80
N ASN A 760 -27.11 -5.69 -14.12
CA ASN A 760 -27.83 -6.19 -12.95
C ASN A 760 -26.84 -6.46 -11.80
N PHE A 761 -26.56 -5.44 -11.00
CA PHE A 761 -25.72 -5.53 -9.80
C PHE A 761 -26.20 -4.51 -8.75
N GLY A 762 -25.83 -4.76 -7.49
CA GLY A 762 -26.18 -3.89 -6.37
C GLY A 762 -25.06 -2.92 -6.00
N LEU A 763 -25.35 -2.06 -5.03
CA LEU A 763 -24.32 -1.25 -4.37
C LEU A 763 -23.37 -2.16 -3.56
N VAL A 764 -22.14 -1.74 -3.38
CA VAL A 764 -21.11 -2.52 -2.68
C VAL A 764 -21.48 -2.80 -1.22
N LYS A 765 -21.17 -4.01 -0.77
CA LYS A 765 -21.34 -4.50 0.61
C LYS A 765 -19.99 -4.97 1.15
N PRO A 766 -19.82 -5.09 2.47
CA PRO A 766 -18.62 -5.68 3.05
C PRO A 766 -18.36 -7.09 2.52
N GLU A 767 -17.14 -7.31 2.06
CA GLU A 767 -16.62 -8.61 1.64
C GLU A 767 -16.34 -9.48 2.86
N LYS A 768 -16.64 -10.78 2.81
CA LYS A 768 -16.48 -11.72 3.91
C LYS A 768 -15.62 -12.90 3.52
N VAL A 769 -14.94 -13.47 4.51
CA VAL A 769 -14.21 -14.72 4.38
C VAL A 769 -14.48 -15.62 5.55
N THR A 770 -14.76 -16.88 5.26
CA THR A 770 -14.75 -17.99 6.23
C THR A 770 -13.49 -18.82 6.01
N ALA A 771 -12.62 -18.86 7.01
CA ALA A 771 -11.30 -19.48 6.93
C ALA A 771 -11.16 -20.66 7.89
N TYR A 772 -10.66 -21.77 7.36
CA TYR A 772 -10.28 -22.97 8.09
C TYR A 772 -8.78 -23.17 7.97
N GLU A 773 -8.11 -23.47 9.06
CA GLU A 773 -6.67 -23.74 9.06
C GLU A 773 -6.37 -24.92 10.00
N VAL A 774 -5.49 -25.80 9.54
CA VAL A 774 -4.86 -26.82 10.37
C VAL A 774 -3.35 -26.72 10.25
N GLY A 775 -2.63 -27.06 11.31
CA GLY A 775 -1.17 -26.99 11.28
C GLY A 775 -0.50 -27.91 12.28
N TYR A 776 0.76 -28.19 12.02
CA TYR A 776 1.64 -28.96 12.89
C TYR A 776 2.99 -28.25 13.01
N ARG A 777 3.43 -28.04 14.24
CA ARG A 777 4.76 -27.52 14.57
C ARG A 777 5.52 -28.52 15.41
N ALA A 778 6.81 -28.64 15.16
CA ALA A 778 7.65 -29.54 15.93
C ALA A 778 9.10 -29.04 16.01
N GLY A 779 9.67 -29.05 17.21
CA GLY A 779 11.09 -28.89 17.48
C GLY A 779 11.72 -30.24 17.81
N PHE A 780 12.70 -30.67 17.00
CA PHE A 780 13.47 -31.90 17.19
C PHE A 780 14.97 -31.55 17.37
N GLY A 781 15.32 -31.10 18.56
CA GLY A 781 16.67 -30.62 18.83
C GLY A 781 16.98 -29.36 17.99
N ARG A 782 17.81 -29.50 16.93
CA ARG A 782 18.20 -28.38 16.05
C ARG A 782 17.30 -28.22 14.82
N LEU A 783 16.35 -29.12 14.62
CA LEU A 783 15.40 -29.09 13.50
C LEU A 783 14.08 -28.50 13.97
N SER A 784 13.58 -27.50 13.28
CA SER A 784 12.20 -27.04 13.39
C SER A 784 11.42 -27.39 12.13
N LEU A 785 10.16 -27.77 12.31
CA LEU A 785 9.22 -28.05 11.25
C LEU A 785 7.93 -27.25 11.54
N ASP A 786 7.45 -26.51 10.56
CA ASP A 786 6.15 -25.87 10.62
C ASP A 786 5.39 -26.12 9.32
N MET A 787 4.25 -26.78 9.46
CA MET A 787 3.34 -27.12 8.37
C MET A 787 1.97 -26.52 8.62
N SER A 788 1.34 -25.98 7.59
CA SER A 788 -0.05 -25.56 7.66
C SER A 788 -0.76 -25.79 6.34
N ALA A 789 -2.06 -26.01 6.42
CA ALA A 789 -2.97 -26.02 5.28
C ALA A 789 -4.20 -25.19 5.62
N TYR A 790 -4.73 -24.48 4.62
CA TYR A 790 -5.89 -23.62 4.78
C TYR A 790 -6.89 -23.80 3.65
N TYR A 791 -8.15 -23.51 3.95
CA TYR A 791 -9.24 -23.35 2.99
C TYR A 791 -10.05 -22.12 3.36
N ASN A 792 -10.25 -21.22 2.40
CA ASN A 792 -11.00 -19.98 2.54
C ASN A 792 -12.17 -20.00 1.57
N GLN A 793 -13.34 -19.61 2.05
CA GLN A 793 -14.53 -19.36 1.24
C GLN A 793 -14.90 -17.89 1.36
N TYR A 794 -15.13 -17.24 0.23
CA TYR A 794 -15.40 -15.82 0.14
C TYR A 794 -16.87 -15.59 -0.23
N GLU A 795 -17.47 -14.58 0.38
CA GLU A 795 -18.83 -14.11 0.08
C GLU A 795 -18.79 -12.62 -0.18
N ASP A 796 -19.66 -12.14 -1.06
CA ASP A 796 -19.76 -10.72 -1.43
C ASP A 796 -18.38 -10.14 -1.83
N PHE A 797 -17.61 -10.86 -2.63
CA PHE A 797 -16.25 -10.43 -3.00
C PHE A 797 -16.30 -9.11 -3.78
N ILE A 798 -15.57 -8.09 -3.30
CA ILE A 798 -15.60 -6.75 -3.87
C ILE A 798 -14.73 -6.68 -5.11
N GLY A 799 -15.27 -6.12 -6.17
CA GLY A 799 -14.56 -5.85 -7.41
C GLY A 799 -15.18 -4.72 -8.21
N ASN A 800 -14.64 -4.52 -9.39
CA ASN A 800 -15.05 -3.48 -10.31
C ASN A 800 -15.70 -4.11 -11.52
N LYS A 801 -16.70 -3.43 -12.08
CA LYS A 801 -17.30 -3.78 -13.37
C LYS A 801 -17.32 -2.58 -14.27
N THR A 802 -16.94 -2.78 -15.53
CA THR A 802 -17.09 -1.76 -16.55
C THR A 802 -18.48 -1.86 -17.18
N VAL A 803 -19.18 -0.73 -17.20
CA VAL A 803 -20.52 -0.59 -17.77
C VAL A 803 -20.59 0.56 -18.75
N LEU A 804 -21.51 0.48 -19.70
CA LEU A 804 -21.71 1.51 -20.70
C LEU A 804 -22.99 2.29 -20.41
N VAL A 805 -22.87 3.58 -20.09
CA VAL A 805 -24.01 4.46 -19.81
C VAL A 805 -24.41 5.19 -21.08
N PRO A 806 -25.62 4.95 -21.63
CA PRO A 806 -26.07 5.65 -22.81
C PRO A 806 -26.38 7.11 -22.49
N TYR A 807 -26.13 8.02 -23.44
CA TYR A 807 -26.39 9.45 -23.27
C TYR A 807 -27.89 9.78 -23.26
N TYR A 808 -28.70 8.92 -23.83
CA TYR A 808 -30.16 9.02 -23.89
C TYR A 808 -30.79 7.64 -23.95
N GLY A 809 -32.05 7.56 -23.57
CA GLY A 809 -32.85 6.34 -23.53
C GLY A 809 -32.59 5.51 -22.28
N LYS A 810 -33.37 4.45 -22.13
CA LYS A 810 -33.29 3.52 -21.00
C LYS A 810 -32.67 2.21 -21.40
N ALA A 811 -31.76 1.71 -20.58
CA ALA A 811 -31.01 0.46 -20.80
C ALA A 811 -31.94 -0.79 -20.78
N ASP A 812 -33.08 -0.71 -20.11
CA ASP A 812 -34.12 -1.76 -20.10
C ASP A 812 -35.09 -1.68 -21.29
N PHE A 813 -34.89 -0.72 -22.21
CA PHE A 813 -35.72 -0.44 -23.37
C PHE A 813 -37.18 -0.15 -23.04
N SER A 814 -37.52 0.19 -21.80
CA SER A 814 -38.92 0.48 -21.38
C SER A 814 -39.49 1.76 -22.01
N ASP A 815 -38.67 2.60 -22.61
CA ASP A 815 -39.08 3.82 -23.33
C ASP A 815 -39.19 3.58 -24.85
N PHE A 816 -39.00 2.36 -25.32
CA PHE A 816 -39.13 2.03 -26.75
C PHE A 816 -40.60 1.86 -27.18
N ASN A 817 -40.95 2.62 -28.21
CA ASN A 817 -42.23 2.46 -28.86
C ASN A 817 -42.05 2.15 -30.38
N PRO A 818 -42.29 0.89 -30.78
CA PRO A 818 -42.02 0.46 -32.17
C PRO A 818 -42.92 1.16 -33.21
N SER A 819 -44.02 1.80 -32.77
CA SER A 819 -44.91 2.55 -33.69
C SER A 819 -44.35 3.94 -34.03
N THR A 820 -43.40 4.47 -33.25
CA THR A 820 -42.88 5.84 -33.40
C THR A 820 -41.39 5.89 -33.57
N MET A 821 -40.64 4.82 -33.27
CA MET A 821 -39.19 4.77 -33.26
C MET A 821 -38.68 3.56 -34.02
N PRO A 822 -37.55 3.67 -34.80
CA PRO A 822 -36.98 2.57 -35.57
C PRO A 822 -36.27 1.52 -34.68
N ALA A 823 -35.75 1.93 -33.53
CA ALA A 823 -35.07 1.10 -32.55
C ALA A 823 -35.13 1.77 -31.15
N PRO A 824 -34.83 1.02 -30.05
CA PRO A 824 -34.75 1.60 -28.72
C PRO A 824 -33.72 2.75 -28.68
N PRO A 825 -34.05 3.91 -28.06
CA PRO A 825 -33.14 5.06 -28.02
C PRO A 825 -31.76 4.73 -27.47
N ALA A 826 -31.69 3.96 -26.38
CA ALA A 826 -30.42 3.55 -25.79
C ALA A 826 -29.61 2.60 -26.70
N ALA A 827 -30.22 1.77 -27.54
CA ALA A 827 -29.53 0.96 -28.55
C ALA A 827 -29.00 1.84 -29.69
N ILE A 828 -29.73 2.89 -30.07
CA ILE A 828 -29.22 3.91 -31.01
C ILE A 828 -28.03 4.63 -30.40
N ALA A 829 -28.07 4.99 -29.12
CA ALA A 829 -26.95 5.60 -28.42
C ALA A 829 -25.68 4.74 -28.51
N LEU A 830 -25.77 3.45 -28.27
CA LEU A 830 -24.64 2.52 -28.41
C LEU A 830 -24.11 2.52 -29.86
N SER A 831 -25.01 2.43 -30.84
CA SER A 831 -24.62 2.37 -32.28
C SER A 831 -23.98 3.66 -32.80
N GLN A 832 -24.30 4.81 -32.18
CA GLN A 832 -23.77 6.11 -32.55
C GLN A 832 -22.48 6.48 -31.76
N GLY A 833 -22.05 5.68 -30.78
CA GLY A 833 -20.98 6.02 -29.86
C GLY A 833 -21.40 7.06 -28.82
N ASP A 834 -22.70 7.32 -28.66
CA ASP A 834 -23.27 8.23 -27.65
C ASP A 834 -23.41 7.50 -26.30
N TYR A 835 -22.29 7.06 -25.74
CA TYR A 835 -22.21 6.45 -24.43
C TYR A 835 -20.87 6.78 -23.75
N LYS A 836 -20.82 6.61 -22.43
CA LYS A 836 -19.58 6.76 -21.66
C LYS A 836 -19.35 5.48 -20.84
N PRO A 837 -18.14 4.90 -20.88
CA PRO A 837 -17.76 3.83 -19.98
C PRO A 837 -17.64 4.35 -18.54
N PHE A 838 -18.24 3.60 -17.62
CA PHE A 838 -18.07 3.78 -16.18
C PHE A 838 -17.50 2.51 -15.57
N GLN A 839 -16.67 2.67 -14.57
CA GLN A 839 -16.24 1.60 -13.70
C GLN A 839 -16.94 1.75 -12.35
N VAL A 840 -17.72 0.75 -11.99
CA VAL A 840 -18.55 0.73 -10.79
C VAL A 840 -18.03 -0.28 -9.80
N TYR A 841 -18.17 0.01 -8.52
CA TYR A 841 -17.80 -0.89 -7.44
C TYR A 841 -19.02 -1.68 -6.98
N THR A 842 -18.89 -2.98 -6.94
CA THR A 842 -19.98 -3.91 -6.59
C THR A 842 -19.41 -5.21 -6.02
N ASN A 843 -20.25 -6.17 -5.71
CA ASN A 843 -19.85 -7.49 -5.27
C ASN A 843 -20.12 -8.51 -6.37
N SER A 844 -19.21 -9.46 -6.54
CA SER A 844 -19.45 -10.61 -7.41
C SER A 844 -20.42 -11.59 -6.75
N PRO A 845 -21.43 -12.10 -7.46
CA PRO A 845 -22.29 -13.19 -6.99
C PRO A 845 -21.63 -14.57 -7.09
N ALA A 846 -20.42 -14.67 -7.67
CA ALA A 846 -19.76 -15.93 -7.91
C ALA A 846 -19.23 -16.57 -6.62
N ASP A 847 -19.22 -17.90 -6.60
CA ASP A 847 -18.55 -18.66 -5.56
C ASP A 847 -17.04 -18.58 -5.76
N ILE A 848 -16.35 -17.99 -4.79
CA ILE A 848 -14.89 -17.84 -4.80
C ILE A 848 -14.32 -18.57 -3.60
N SER A 849 -13.32 -19.42 -3.84
CA SER A 849 -12.58 -20.08 -2.78
C SER A 849 -11.08 -20.08 -3.05
N SER A 850 -10.29 -20.12 -1.99
CA SER A 850 -8.85 -20.31 -2.09
C SER A 850 -8.37 -21.35 -1.08
N TYR A 851 -7.37 -22.12 -1.45
CA TYR A 851 -6.76 -23.10 -0.57
C TYR A 851 -5.26 -23.20 -0.81
N GLY A 852 -4.57 -23.67 0.20
CA GLY A 852 -3.13 -23.80 0.07
C GLY A 852 -2.50 -24.54 1.24
N ALA A 853 -1.23 -24.78 1.09
CA ALA A 853 -0.41 -25.43 2.10
C ALA A 853 0.99 -24.81 2.15
N THR A 854 1.57 -24.77 3.34
CA THR A 854 2.96 -24.34 3.53
C THR A 854 3.73 -25.36 4.34
N VAL A 855 4.97 -25.55 3.99
CA VAL A 855 5.92 -26.38 4.74
C VAL A 855 7.21 -25.60 4.92
N GLY A 856 7.62 -25.40 6.16
CA GLY A 856 8.90 -24.77 6.52
C GLY A 856 9.75 -25.75 7.33
N VAL A 857 11.00 -25.86 6.96
CA VAL A 857 12.01 -26.65 7.66
C VAL A 857 13.22 -25.77 7.89
N ASP A 858 13.60 -25.58 9.15
CA ASP A 858 14.80 -24.85 9.54
C ASP A 858 15.67 -25.73 10.42
N THR A 859 16.96 -25.74 10.16
CA THR A 859 17.90 -26.55 10.91
C THR A 859 19.29 -25.93 10.93
N LYS A 860 20.12 -26.38 11.90
CA LYS A 860 21.54 -26.10 11.90
C LYS A 860 22.31 -27.32 11.41
N VAL A 861 23.05 -27.14 10.31
CA VAL A 861 23.90 -28.19 9.69
C VAL A 861 25.39 -27.88 9.89
N MET A 862 26.26 -28.90 9.82
CA MET A 862 27.72 -28.75 9.89
C MET A 862 28.17 -27.81 11.03
N GLY A 863 27.58 -27.98 12.22
CA GLY A 863 27.87 -27.13 13.38
C GLY A 863 26.88 -25.94 13.48
N ASN A 864 27.24 -24.76 12.95
CA ASN A 864 26.44 -23.52 13.13
C ASN A 864 25.88 -22.94 11.84
N TYR A 865 25.92 -23.65 10.71
CA TYR A 865 25.31 -23.19 9.49
C TYR A 865 23.78 -23.35 9.61
N SER A 866 23.07 -22.24 9.47
CA SER A 866 21.62 -22.23 9.39
C SER A 866 21.20 -22.58 7.97
N PHE A 867 20.26 -23.51 7.83
CA PHE A 867 19.67 -23.92 6.57
C PHE A 867 18.17 -23.95 6.72
N GLY A 868 17.46 -23.23 5.87
CA GLY A 868 16.01 -23.14 5.83
C GLY A 868 15.49 -23.42 4.44
N VAL A 869 14.34 -24.13 4.38
CA VAL A 869 13.59 -24.36 3.14
C VAL A 869 12.11 -24.15 3.43
N ASN A 870 11.48 -23.31 2.60
CA ASN A 870 10.05 -23.08 2.65
C ASN A 870 9.43 -23.42 1.30
N TYR A 871 8.37 -24.20 1.32
CA TYR A 871 7.51 -24.43 0.16
C TYR A 871 6.13 -23.90 0.45
N THR A 872 5.55 -23.22 -0.54
CA THR A 872 4.18 -22.67 -0.48
C THR A 872 3.43 -23.10 -1.73
N TYR A 873 2.25 -23.66 -1.52
CA TYR A 873 1.25 -23.92 -2.54
C TYR A 873 0.03 -23.07 -2.28
N ALA A 874 -0.51 -22.40 -3.30
CA ALA A 874 -1.73 -21.59 -3.22
C ALA A 874 -2.52 -21.70 -4.51
N LYS A 875 -3.82 -21.96 -4.39
CA LYS A 875 -4.73 -22.03 -5.54
C LYS A 875 -6.06 -21.40 -5.19
N PHE A 876 -6.76 -20.88 -6.20
CA PHE A 876 -8.13 -20.40 -6.07
C PHE A 876 -9.03 -21.10 -7.09
N GLU A 877 -10.31 -21.08 -6.80
CA GLU A 877 -11.37 -21.54 -7.66
C GLU A 877 -12.39 -20.43 -7.84
N PHE A 878 -12.73 -20.16 -9.09
CA PHE A 878 -13.66 -19.13 -9.50
C PHE A 878 -14.33 -19.57 -10.81
N ASP A 879 -15.66 -19.49 -10.86
CA ASP A 879 -16.42 -19.77 -12.04
C ASP A 879 -16.63 -18.51 -12.87
N GLN A 880 -15.79 -18.30 -13.88
CA GLN A 880 -15.84 -17.14 -14.76
C GLN A 880 -17.16 -17.02 -15.52
N ASP A 881 -17.83 -18.13 -15.85
CA ASP A 881 -19.09 -18.11 -16.57
C ASP A 881 -20.25 -17.58 -15.71
N SER A 882 -20.12 -17.65 -14.38
CA SER A 882 -21.11 -17.12 -13.43
C SER A 882 -21.05 -15.61 -13.29
N ASP A 883 -19.93 -14.97 -13.62
CA ASP A 883 -19.75 -13.52 -13.61
C ASP A 883 -18.74 -13.08 -14.67
N PRO A 884 -19.15 -13.04 -15.97
CA PRO A 884 -18.23 -12.79 -17.08
C PRO A 884 -17.55 -11.41 -17.10
N ASP A 885 -18.17 -10.42 -16.45
CA ASP A 885 -17.65 -9.04 -16.35
C ASP A 885 -16.75 -8.83 -15.12
N TYR A 886 -16.43 -9.90 -14.38
CA TYR A 886 -15.66 -9.82 -13.16
C TYR A 886 -14.29 -10.49 -13.29
N GLU A 887 -13.26 -9.82 -12.80
CA GLU A 887 -11.90 -10.33 -12.71
C GLU A 887 -11.56 -10.58 -11.23
N ALA A 888 -11.22 -11.83 -10.89
CA ALA A 888 -10.98 -12.21 -9.50
C ALA A 888 -9.63 -11.70 -8.96
N GLY A 889 -8.64 -11.54 -9.84
CA GLY A 889 -7.33 -10.98 -9.52
C GLY A 889 -6.57 -11.77 -8.45
N PHE A 890 -6.48 -13.10 -8.58
CA PHE A 890 -5.73 -13.92 -7.60
C PHE A 890 -4.25 -13.55 -7.56
N ASN A 891 -3.63 -13.29 -8.72
CA ASN A 891 -2.32 -12.65 -8.89
C ASN A 891 -1.20 -13.26 -8.04
N THR A 892 -1.20 -14.57 -7.90
CA THR A 892 -0.29 -15.28 -7.01
C THR A 892 0.15 -16.59 -7.65
N PRO A 893 1.47 -16.88 -7.69
CA PRO A 893 1.96 -18.14 -8.25
C PRO A 893 1.48 -19.34 -7.45
N GLU A 894 1.11 -20.43 -8.13
CA GLU A 894 0.66 -21.65 -7.46
C GLU A 894 1.77 -22.28 -6.62
N HIS A 895 3.00 -22.26 -7.10
CA HIS A 895 4.15 -22.89 -6.41
C HIS A 895 5.26 -21.90 -6.13
N LYS A 896 5.79 -21.92 -4.90
CA LYS A 896 6.93 -21.11 -4.47
C LYS A 896 7.86 -21.91 -3.60
N ILE A 897 9.17 -21.73 -3.82
CA ILE A 897 10.22 -22.31 -2.99
C ILE A 897 11.17 -21.21 -2.55
N LYS A 898 11.47 -21.14 -1.25
CA LYS A 898 12.45 -20.21 -0.70
C LYS A 898 13.48 -21.03 0.09
N VAL A 899 14.75 -20.76 -0.16
CA VAL A 899 15.87 -21.42 0.51
C VAL A 899 16.76 -20.36 1.14
N SER A 900 17.08 -20.52 2.39
CA SER A 900 18.04 -19.70 3.11
C SER A 900 19.24 -20.55 3.57
N PHE A 901 20.43 -19.99 3.42
CA PHE A 901 21.66 -20.61 3.92
C PHE A 901 22.61 -19.53 4.45
N GLY A 902 23.07 -19.70 5.68
CA GLY A 902 23.94 -18.70 6.28
C GLY A 902 24.68 -19.20 7.51
N ASN A 903 25.60 -18.39 7.95
CA ASN A 903 26.32 -18.56 9.21
C ASN A 903 26.72 -17.19 9.71
N THR A 904 26.46 -16.91 10.97
CA THR A 904 26.82 -15.63 11.60
C THR A 904 28.28 -15.54 12.03
N ASP A 905 28.98 -16.68 12.06
CA ASP A 905 30.36 -16.79 12.58
C ASP A 905 31.10 -17.95 11.89
N VAL A 906 31.33 -17.81 10.56
CA VAL A 906 32.11 -18.81 9.75
C VAL A 906 33.54 -18.91 10.23
N ILE A 907 34.14 -17.74 10.47
CA ILE A 907 35.34 -17.49 11.23
C ILE A 907 35.00 -16.34 12.16
N GLU A 908 35.78 -16.14 13.21
CA GLU A 908 35.54 -15.12 14.23
C GLU A 908 35.06 -13.81 13.63
N ASN A 909 33.83 -13.38 13.97
CA ASN A 909 33.20 -12.14 13.56
C ASN A 909 32.76 -12.02 12.07
N LEU A 910 32.95 -13.05 11.25
CA LEU A 910 32.61 -13.05 9.84
C LEU A 910 31.37 -13.90 9.61
N GLY A 911 30.28 -13.30 9.14
CA GLY A 911 29.06 -13.97 8.78
C GLY A 911 28.71 -13.82 7.30
N PHE A 912 27.79 -14.66 6.83
CA PHE A 912 27.16 -14.52 5.51
C PHE A 912 25.73 -15.04 5.55
N ASN A 913 24.93 -14.62 4.58
CA ASN A 913 23.59 -15.14 4.32
C ASN A 913 23.31 -15.12 2.82
N VAL A 914 22.68 -16.20 2.34
CA VAL A 914 22.22 -16.36 0.95
C VAL A 914 20.76 -16.78 0.99
N ASN A 915 19.92 -16.11 0.21
CA ASN A 915 18.53 -16.45 0.00
C ASN A 915 18.27 -16.68 -1.48
N VAL A 916 17.58 -17.76 -1.79
CA VAL A 916 17.13 -18.11 -3.14
C VAL A 916 15.62 -18.22 -3.11
N ARG A 917 14.96 -17.46 -3.95
CA ARG A 917 13.48 -17.48 -4.11
C ARG A 917 13.14 -17.90 -5.53
N TRP A 918 12.39 -18.97 -5.66
CA TRP A 918 11.79 -19.40 -6.91
C TRP A 918 10.27 -19.29 -6.82
N SER A 919 9.64 -18.78 -7.87
CA SER A 919 8.20 -18.75 -8.05
C SER A 919 7.84 -19.22 -9.45
N ASP A 920 6.70 -19.89 -9.56
CA ASP A 920 6.11 -20.29 -10.81
C ASP A 920 5.55 -19.10 -11.59
N GLU A 921 5.21 -19.28 -12.84
CA GLU A 921 4.48 -18.30 -13.64
C GLU A 921 3.02 -18.20 -13.16
N TYR A 922 2.39 -17.06 -13.38
CA TYR A 922 0.99 -16.85 -13.05
C TYR A 922 0.36 -15.74 -13.87
N PHE A 923 -0.95 -15.80 -14.04
CA PHE A 923 -1.71 -14.76 -14.72
C PHE A 923 -2.02 -13.63 -13.75
N TRP A 924 -1.76 -12.40 -14.20
CA TRP A 924 -2.07 -11.16 -13.49
C TRP A 924 -3.30 -10.52 -14.10
N GLU A 925 -4.26 -10.17 -13.27
CA GLU A 925 -5.49 -9.45 -13.61
C GLU A 925 -5.57 -8.15 -12.83
N SER A 926 -5.82 -7.05 -13.50
CA SER A 926 -6.01 -5.74 -12.87
C SER A 926 -6.72 -4.77 -13.80
N THR A 927 -7.25 -3.69 -13.24
CA THR A 927 -7.84 -2.57 -14.01
C THR A 927 -6.85 -1.87 -14.93
N PHE A 928 -5.55 -2.12 -14.75
CA PHE A 928 -4.50 -1.53 -15.58
C PHE A 928 -4.13 -2.45 -16.75
N VAL A 929 -3.84 -3.72 -16.49
CA VAL A 929 -3.42 -4.68 -17.53
C VAL A 929 -3.61 -6.11 -17.05
N ASN A 930 -3.94 -7.00 -17.98
CA ASN A 930 -4.00 -8.45 -17.81
C ASN A 930 -2.86 -9.08 -18.61
N ALA A 931 -1.94 -9.78 -17.96
CA ALA A 931 -0.81 -10.43 -18.62
C ALA A 931 -0.18 -11.54 -17.79
N MET A 932 0.62 -12.39 -18.44
CA MET A 932 1.43 -13.40 -17.76
C MET A 932 2.63 -12.79 -17.05
N VAL A 933 2.88 -13.20 -15.83
CA VAL A 933 4.12 -12.96 -15.10
C VAL A 933 4.95 -14.24 -15.14
N ASP A 934 6.13 -14.16 -15.74
CA ASP A 934 7.01 -15.31 -15.94
C ASP A 934 7.51 -15.93 -14.62
N ALA A 935 7.74 -17.23 -14.65
CA ALA A 935 8.48 -17.93 -13.59
C ALA A 935 9.87 -17.32 -13.40
N ARG A 936 10.27 -17.16 -12.13
CA ARG A 936 11.54 -16.49 -11.81
C ARG A 936 12.29 -17.13 -10.65
N THR A 937 13.61 -16.96 -10.69
CA THR A 937 14.51 -17.28 -9.58
C THR A 937 15.30 -16.04 -9.23
N VAL A 938 15.23 -15.62 -7.98
CA VAL A 938 15.95 -14.45 -7.44
C VAL A 938 16.94 -14.92 -6.38
N VAL A 939 18.16 -14.43 -6.44
CA VAL A 939 19.23 -14.78 -5.48
C VAL A 939 19.73 -13.50 -4.82
N ASP A 940 19.63 -13.47 -3.49
CA ASP A 940 20.19 -12.40 -2.68
C ASP A 940 21.31 -12.97 -1.79
N ALA A 941 22.39 -12.24 -1.63
CA ALA A 941 23.49 -12.67 -0.76
C ALA A 941 24.17 -11.50 -0.07
N GLN A 942 24.71 -11.76 1.12
CA GLN A 942 25.51 -10.79 1.84
C GLN A 942 26.64 -11.47 2.64
N VAL A 943 27.69 -10.70 2.88
CA VAL A 943 28.75 -11.00 3.84
C VAL A 943 28.85 -9.86 4.83
N ASN A 944 29.00 -10.19 6.11
CA ASN A 944 29.13 -9.19 7.16
C ASN A 944 30.31 -9.47 8.05
N TYR A 945 30.89 -8.39 8.60
CA TYR A 945 31.99 -8.46 9.52
C TYR A 945 31.79 -7.53 10.71
N THR A 946 31.86 -8.09 11.92
CA THR A 946 31.69 -7.34 13.18
C THR A 946 33.06 -6.93 13.73
N VAL A 947 33.20 -5.65 14.04
CA VAL A 947 34.40 -5.09 14.72
C VAL A 947 33.97 -4.66 16.12
N HIS A 948 34.11 -5.54 17.11
CA HIS A 948 33.66 -5.29 18.50
C HIS A 948 34.28 -4.05 19.10
N LYS A 949 35.58 -3.81 18.89
CA LYS A 949 36.32 -2.64 19.39
C LYS A 949 35.71 -1.31 18.92
N TRP A 950 35.12 -1.29 17.73
CA TRP A 950 34.45 -0.11 17.14
C TRP A 950 32.93 -0.15 17.30
N LYS A 951 32.40 -1.21 17.94
CA LYS A 951 30.96 -1.44 18.04
C LYS A 951 30.26 -1.34 16.66
N SER A 952 30.91 -1.89 15.65
CA SER A 952 30.55 -1.69 14.25
C SER A 952 30.35 -3.00 13.52
N LEU A 953 29.32 -2.99 12.66
CA LEU A 953 29.00 -4.04 11.71
C LEU A 953 29.20 -3.48 10.29
N PHE A 954 30.02 -4.12 9.49
CA PHE A 954 30.19 -3.86 8.06
C PHE A 954 29.51 -4.94 7.27
N LYS A 955 28.80 -4.56 6.20
CA LYS A 955 28.10 -5.50 5.35
C LYS A 955 28.32 -5.14 3.86
N ILE A 956 28.53 -6.16 3.04
CA ILE A 956 28.52 -6.07 1.58
C ILE A 956 27.49 -7.07 1.10
N GLY A 957 26.57 -6.64 0.25
CA GLY A 957 25.49 -7.52 -0.23
C GLY A 957 24.95 -7.11 -1.59
N GLY A 958 24.10 -7.97 -2.09
CA GLY A 958 23.33 -7.71 -3.30
C GLY A 958 22.04 -8.49 -3.33
N ALA A 959 21.03 -7.90 -3.96
CA ALA A 959 19.77 -8.51 -4.32
C ALA A 959 19.72 -8.72 -5.82
N ASN A 960 19.07 -9.81 -6.24
CA ASN A 960 19.02 -10.27 -7.63
C ASN A 960 20.40 -10.34 -8.28
N ILE A 961 21.35 -10.94 -7.60
CA ILE A 961 22.76 -11.02 -8.05
C ILE A 961 22.95 -11.88 -9.31
N GLY A 962 21.95 -12.67 -9.71
CA GLY A 962 21.89 -13.37 -11.00
C GLY A 962 21.69 -12.47 -12.21
N GLY A 963 21.31 -11.22 -12.00
CA GLY A 963 21.22 -10.16 -13.00
C GLY A 963 20.07 -10.28 -14.01
N LYS A 964 19.24 -11.33 -13.97
CA LYS A 964 18.06 -11.42 -14.84
C LYS A 964 16.98 -10.48 -14.31
N GLU A 965 16.63 -9.48 -15.12
CA GLU A 965 15.52 -8.58 -14.81
C GLU A 965 14.18 -9.33 -14.87
N TYR A 966 13.28 -8.96 -13.97
CA TYR A 966 11.97 -9.58 -13.88
C TYR A 966 10.87 -8.57 -13.52
N TYR A 967 9.65 -8.87 -13.87
CA TYR A 967 8.47 -8.16 -13.37
C TYR A 967 7.98 -8.78 -12.07
N SER A 968 7.55 -7.93 -11.12
CA SER A 968 6.69 -8.38 -10.01
C SER A 968 5.21 -8.35 -10.42
N ALA A 969 4.85 -7.44 -11.33
CA ALA A 969 3.56 -7.31 -11.96
C ALA A 969 3.74 -6.65 -13.34
N PRO A 970 2.84 -6.87 -14.32
CA PRO A 970 2.92 -6.24 -15.62
C PRO A 970 2.79 -4.71 -15.53
N GLY A 971 3.44 -4.01 -16.46
CA GLY A 971 3.38 -2.55 -16.59
C GLY A 971 4.16 -1.74 -15.55
N VAL A 972 4.72 -2.38 -14.52
CA VAL A 972 5.69 -1.72 -13.62
C VAL A 972 7.11 -1.87 -14.17
N GLY A 973 8.07 -1.12 -13.60
CA GLY A 973 9.47 -1.23 -13.99
C GLY A 973 10.04 -2.63 -13.69
N LYS A 974 10.80 -3.19 -14.63
CA LYS A 974 11.54 -4.43 -14.40
C LYS A 974 12.54 -4.25 -13.25
N ILE A 975 12.52 -5.17 -12.30
CA ILE A 975 13.45 -5.17 -11.18
C ILE A 975 14.78 -5.72 -11.65
N GLY A 976 15.82 -4.89 -11.55
CA GLY A 976 17.20 -5.25 -11.85
C GLY A 976 17.95 -5.73 -10.63
N SER A 977 19.29 -5.61 -10.66
CA SER A 977 20.16 -5.95 -9.53
C SER A 977 20.39 -4.76 -8.62
N GLN A 978 20.57 -5.01 -7.32
CA GLN A 978 21.03 -4.03 -6.34
C GLN A 978 22.29 -4.55 -5.64
N TYR A 979 23.34 -3.72 -5.56
CA TYR A 979 24.55 -4.03 -4.80
C TYR A 979 24.78 -2.94 -3.78
N PHE A 980 25.18 -3.29 -2.56
CA PHE A 980 25.35 -2.32 -1.50
C PHE A 980 26.51 -2.64 -0.56
N VAL A 981 27.03 -1.59 0.06
CA VAL A 981 27.87 -1.64 1.23
C VAL A 981 27.22 -0.87 2.35
N SER A 982 27.32 -1.35 3.58
CA SER A 982 26.79 -0.63 4.74
C SER A 982 27.74 -0.71 5.93
N TRP A 983 27.67 0.31 6.75
CA TRP A 983 28.33 0.40 8.04
C TRP A 983 27.32 0.80 9.11
N THR A 984 27.19 0.00 10.16
CA THR A 984 26.29 0.26 11.30
C THR A 984 27.09 0.32 12.58
N ILE A 985 26.89 1.36 13.37
CA ILE A 985 27.51 1.55 14.70
C ILE A 985 26.41 1.27 15.75
N ASN A 986 26.76 0.52 16.79
CA ASN A 986 25.86 0.01 17.83
C ASN A 986 24.63 -0.66 17.19
N PRO A 987 24.82 -1.68 16.40
CA PRO A 987 23.75 -2.32 15.62
C PRO A 987 22.67 -2.97 16.50
#